data_ca2b676e3a1a099290696b6937de04f4
#
_entry.id   ca2b676e3a1a099290696b6937de04f4
#
_cell.length_a   1.000
_cell.length_b   1.000
_cell.length_c   1.000
_cell.angle_alpha   90.00
_cell.angle_beta   90.00
_cell.angle_gamma   90.00
#
_symmetry.space_group_name_H-M   'P 1'
#
loop_
_entity.id
_entity.type
_entity.pdbx_description
1 polymer ?
#
loop_
_entity_poly.entity_id
_entity_poly.type
_entity_poly.pdbx_seq_one_letter_code
_entity_poly.pdbx_strand_id
1 'polypeptide(L)'
;MHNRTIRLILVAAAVACAPLSSPVWAATATPAARASNDLEEVIVTARQRQEKLIDVPVTIQAFTAADIKAAGIERPSDFIALTSGVSQVQTAEVGDMQISIRGINTGRDAETNFALVVDGVLQTNPNAINQELNAVTQIEVLKGPQGAIYGRNAVAGAMILSTRQPTNTFEAEVGASGGSNSLKKANVWVGGPLTDGVKASASAYYHKTDGQWTNTFLKCSNCVDYFEEKGASIRALFDVAGGQLDFKAKYSKLNSGAITFNASIALSEAAAAFTAPPFYEDPNKHLFAYINDVKPVNEQTNKDFSLKGEWKLDVGTLAAYAAYNDQTNFFLTDGTSAAFQLYFPNGTNNAQPAIATCLATFNARSLDTPLNAPFNYGFGAGIGASFLPPYSATTCDGYQYQQRDQKDTSIEVRLASPANQSVRWLGGLYYGDIKRHVVVSQGADLGQGFAAQAFVPSTGSNPTDLLYDDDFTSKVSAAFGQLAYDAAPGVEVALALRYDSEKRDVDNNVPTCAPLATTGPCHAQTAGFFGGSNPYINPAYSTNPALASSGIPSRSKTYSQLQPKLTLNWKRSEDFAVYASYGYGFRSGGFNSTGSAATVQLWYNTIGGGLCLGPSQFVNNGLYPAPCTANSVHNLEDVNDDFKKEVSKAAEIGFKSYFANRSFQLNGAIFHTKVENLQFFNFFAGPFGLLRVVTNLDEATLKGAELDARWKASKYVSLFAGAAVLDSNIDKYTGRPYTKGGKVPYAPKYTANAGVDLAVPFGNGLTFVSRLDLSAVGETWFHPVQNQTLPNLFGLFAGFGQGTFDKQKRDPYAILNLRVGVTGDKWGATAWSRNLTDKHYLAEIIPAPEFGGSFIHDAPGRSYGLDLNYRF
;
A
#
# COMPACT_ATOMS: atom_id res chain seq x y z
N MET A 1 34.53 11.21 13.81
CA MET A 1 34.76 10.82 15.21
C MET A 1 33.56 11.32 16.03
N HIS A 2 32.63 10.49 16.27
CA HIS A 2 31.82 10.41 17.50
C HIS A 2 30.88 9.21 17.37
N ASN A 3 31.38 8.08 17.80
CA ASN A 3 30.59 6.91 18.14
C ASN A 3 29.72 7.29 19.35
N ARG A 4 28.43 7.48 19.18
CA ARG A 4 27.43 7.36 20.23
C ARG A 4 26.58 6.14 19.96
N THR A 5 27.01 5.09 20.57
CA THR A 5 26.35 3.82 20.85
C THR A 5 24.89 4.08 21.21
N ILE A 6 23.98 3.48 20.47
CA ILE A 6 22.58 3.34 20.85
C ILE A 6 22.54 2.41 22.07
N ARG A 7 22.53 2.99 23.24
CA ARG A 7 22.08 2.27 24.45
C ARG A 7 20.56 2.19 24.36
N LEU A 8 20.07 1.05 23.96
CA LEU A 8 18.70 0.65 24.20
C LEU A 8 18.46 0.77 25.71
N ILE A 9 17.67 1.75 26.10
CA ILE A 9 17.17 1.88 27.46
C ILE A 9 16.05 0.86 27.58
N LEU A 10 16.41 -0.33 28.06
CA LEU A 10 15.48 -1.25 28.71
C LEU A 10 15.13 -0.59 30.07
N VAL A 11 14.17 0.31 30.06
CA VAL A 11 13.52 0.73 31.31
C VAL A 11 12.55 -0.39 31.68
N ALA A 12 13.06 -1.33 32.44
CA ALA A 12 12.22 -2.24 33.20
C ALA A 12 11.42 -1.39 34.21
N ALA A 13 10.12 -1.21 33.94
CA ALA A 13 9.21 -0.65 34.94
C ALA A 13 9.10 -1.64 36.10
N ALA A 14 9.97 -1.49 37.08
CA ALA A 14 9.83 -2.14 38.39
C ALA A 14 8.67 -1.45 39.11
N VAL A 15 7.47 -1.96 38.97
CA VAL A 15 6.35 -1.63 39.85
C VAL A 15 6.60 -2.35 41.16
N ALA A 16 6.96 -1.61 42.20
CA ALA A 16 7.11 -2.09 43.56
C ALA A 16 5.75 -2.64 44.06
N CYS A 17 5.63 -3.96 44.21
CA CYS A 17 4.54 -4.59 44.92
C CYS A 17 4.84 -4.49 46.42
N ALA A 18 4.15 -3.60 47.10
CA ALA A 18 4.01 -3.65 48.56
C ALA A 18 2.97 -4.74 48.95
N PRO A 19 3.21 -5.58 49.93
CA PRO A 19 2.21 -6.61 50.37
C PRO A 19 1.10 -5.96 51.16
N LEU A 20 -0.11 -5.93 50.62
CA LEU A 20 -1.34 -5.67 51.36
C LEU A 20 -1.84 -7.00 51.93
N SER A 21 -1.66 -7.23 53.19
CA SER A 21 -2.26 -8.32 53.95
C SER A 21 -3.75 -8.03 54.20
N SER A 22 -4.63 -8.87 53.68
CA SER A 22 -6.08 -8.88 53.99
C SER A 22 -6.55 -10.26 54.41
N PRO A 23 -7.53 -10.39 55.31
CA PRO A 23 -7.86 -11.62 56.00
C PRO A 23 -8.59 -12.61 55.06
N VAL A 24 -8.22 -13.87 55.22
CA VAL A 24 -8.80 -15.02 54.54
C VAL A 24 -10.19 -15.33 55.11
N TRP A 25 -11.20 -15.22 54.27
CA TRP A 25 -12.48 -15.89 54.46
C TRP A 25 -12.50 -17.17 53.60
N ALA A 26 -12.52 -18.31 54.22
CA ALA A 26 -12.59 -19.59 53.56
C ALA A 26 -14.00 -19.81 53.01
N ALA A 27 -14.15 -19.68 51.70
CA ALA A 27 -15.27 -20.24 50.95
C ALA A 27 -14.81 -21.55 50.31
N THR A 28 -15.51 -22.63 50.53
CA THR A 28 -15.30 -23.96 49.94
C THR A 28 -15.44 -23.85 48.41
N ALA A 29 -14.34 -23.89 47.74
CA ALA A 29 -14.28 -23.82 46.27
C ALA A 29 -14.52 -25.21 45.66
N THR A 30 -15.52 -25.32 44.81
CA THR A 30 -15.57 -26.31 43.72
C THR A 30 -14.25 -26.25 42.94
N PRO A 31 -13.64 -27.38 42.52
CA PRO A 31 -12.35 -27.33 41.85
C PRO A 31 -12.53 -26.59 40.49
N ALA A 32 -12.12 -25.34 40.44
CA ALA A 32 -11.93 -24.61 39.20
C ALA A 32 -10.87 -25.34 38.38
N ALA A 33 -11.20 -25.62 37.13
CA ALA A 33 -10.23 -26.12 36.16
C ALA A 33 -9.00 -25.22 36.22
N ARG A 34 -7.82 -25.82 36.46
CA ARG A 34 -6.53 -25.11 36.46
C ARG A 34 -6.39 -24.45 35.08
N ALA A 35 -6.49 -23.14 35.03
CA ALA A 35 -6.13 -22.40 33.83
C ALA A 35 -4.64 -22.69 33.54
N SER A 36 -4.37 -23.47 32.50
CA SER A 36 -3.00 -23.81 32.10
C SER A 36 -2.31 -22.53 31.58
N ASN A 37 -1.01 -22.39 31.87
CA ASN A 37 -0.20 -21.32 31.30
C ASN A 37 0.21 -21.61 29.85
N ASP A 38 -0.40 -22.60 29.21
CA ASP A 38 -0.07 -23.00 27.86
C ASP A 38 -0.57 -21.97 26.86
N LEU A 39 0.22 -21.70 25.83
CA LEU A 39 -0.22 -20.95 24.66
C LEU A 39 -1.26 -21.79 23.91
N GLU A 40 -2.30 -21.13 23.43
CA GLU A 40 -3.31 -21.76 22.58
C GLU A 40 -2.67 -22.27 21.28
N GLU A 41 -3.03 -23.47 20.86
CA GLU A 41 -2.55 -24.05 19.60
C GLU A 41 -3.20 -23.33 18.41
N VAL A 42 -2.39 -22.67 17.58
CA VAL A 42 -2.88 -21.92 16.43
C VAL A 42 -3.02 -22.86 15.22
N ILE A 43 -4.24 -22.97 14.70
CA ILE A 43 -4.53 -23.67 13.45
C ILE A 43 -4.52 -22.62 12.32
N VAL A 44 -3.82 -22.92 11.24
CA VAL A 44 -3.67 -22.04 10.08
C VAL A 44 -4.12 -22.73 8.79
N THR A 45 -4.39 -21.95 7.75
CA THR A 45 -4.83 -22.44 6.44
C THR A 45 -3.81 -22.21 5.32
N ALA A 46 -2.56 -22.00 5.70
CA ALA A 46 -1.43 -21.59 4.85
C ALA A 46 -1.15 -22.50 3.63
N ARG A 47 -1.52 -23.76 3.64
CA ARG A 47 -1.40 -24.71 2.51
C ARG A 47 -2.77 -25.14 1.93
N GLN A 48 -3.78 -24.25 2.04
CA GLN A 48 -5.15 -24.49 1.63
C GLN A 48 -5.81 -25.70 2.33
N ARG A 49 -5.30 -26.04 3.54
CA ARG A 49 -5.86 -27.03 4.46
C ARG A 49 -5.60 -26.57 5.90
N GLN A 50 -6.42 -27.03 6.84
CA GLN A 50 -6.22 -26.72 8.26
C GLN A 50 -5.06 -27.53 8.81
N GLU A 51 -4.03 -26.85 9.36
CA GLU A 51 -2.84 -27.46 9.93
C GLU A 51 -2.40 -26.68 11.18
N LYS A 52 -1.69 -27.35 12.10
CA LYS A 52 -1.04 -26.66 13.22
C LYS A 52 0.08 -25.76 12.69
N LEU A 53 0.22 -24.56 13.26
CA LEU A 53 1.25 -23.61 12.84
C LEU A 53 2.65 -24.23 12.84
N ILE A 54 2.97 -25.12 13.80
CA ILE A 54 4.28 -25.78 13.90
C ILE A 54 4.55 -26.74 12.73
N ASP A 55 3.51 -27.30 12.12
CA ASP A 55 3.63 -28.28 11.03
C ASP A 55 3.81 -27.65 9.65
N VAL A 56 3.60 -26.35 9.54
CA VAL A 56 3.69 -25.62 8.26
C VAL A 56 5.13 -25.17 7.97
N PRO A 57 5.80 -25.65 6.89
CA PRO A 57 7.21 -25.33 6.59
C PRO A 57 7.35 -23.98 5.85
N VAL A 58 6.92 -22.91 6.50
CA VAL A 58 7.06 -21.52 6.01
C VAL A 58 7.03 -20.57 7.21
N THR A 59 7.69 -19.42 7.09
CA THR A 59 7.54 -18.35 8.07
C THR A 59 6.12 -17.76 7.98
N ILE A 60 5.40 -17.82 9.09
CA ILE A 60 4.02 -17.38 9.19
C ILE A 60 3.78 -16.64 10.51
N GLN A 61 3.15 -15.48 10.44
CA GLN A 61 2.58 -14.75 11.56
C GLN A 61 1.06 -14.92 11.53
N ALA A 62 0.48 -15.35 12.64
CA ALA A 62 -0.96 -15.51 12.76
C ALA A 62 -1.51 -14.67 13.92
N PHE A 63 -2.64 -14.03 13.70
CA PHE A 63 -3.42 -13.29 14.70
C PHE A 63 -4.77 -13.98 14.85
N THR A 64 -5.06 -14.43 16.06
CA THR A 64 -6.34 -15.03 16.44
C THR A 64 -7.40 -13.94 16.67
N ALA A 65 -8.67 -14.32 16.81
CA ALA A 65 -9.74 -13.39 17.18
C ALA A 65 -9.46 -12.66 18.51
N ALA A 66 -8.80 -13.34 19.45
CA ALA A 66 -8.35 -12.76 20.72
C ALA A 66 -7.26 -11.72 20.50
N ASP A 67 -6.24 -12.00 19.67
CA ASP A 67 -5.17 -11.06 19.32
C ASP A 67 -5.74 -9.83 18.61
N ILE A 68 -6.65 -10.02 17.65
CA ILE A 68 -7.31 -8.95 16.88
C ILE A 68 -8.06 -8.00 17.84
N LYS A 69 -8.84 -8.57 18.76
CA LYS A 69 -9.60 -7.80 19.74
C LYS A 69 -8.68 -7.08 20.74
N ALA A 70 -7.68 -7.77 21.29
CA ALA A 70 -6.75 -7.21 22.27
C ALA A 70 -5.94 -6.05 21.68
N ALA A 71 -5.43 -6.21 20.46
CA ALA A 71 -4.66 -5.18 19.76
C ALA A 71 -5.54 -4.06 19.15
N GLY A 72 -6.85 -4.26 19.04
CA GLY A 72 -7.74 -3.32 18.36
C GLY A 72 -7.42 -3.23 16.87
N ILE A 73 -7.17 -4.38 16.24
CA ILE A 73 -6.90 -4.47 14.79
C ILE A 73 -8.22 -4.23 14.06
N GLU A 74 -8.28 -3.12 13.33
CA GLU A 74 -9.44 -2.71 12.56
C GLU A 74 -9.10 -2.54 11.08
N ARG A 75 -7.84 -2.22 10.78
CA ARG A 75 -7.32 -1.98 9.44
C ARG A 75 -6.02 -2.75 9.20
N PRO A 76 -5.63 -2.95 7.95
CA PRO A 76 -4.37 -3.63 7.61
C PRO A 76 -3.14 -3.02 8.29
N SER A 77 -3.08 -1.69 8.43
CA SER A 77 -2.01 -0.99 9.12
C SER A 77 -1.74 -1.53 10.53
N ASP A 78 -2.78 -1.92 11.22
CA ASP A 78 -2.68 -2.31 12.63
C ASP A 78 -1.95 -3.67 12.78
N PHE A 79 -2.29 -4.67 11.96
CA PHE A 79 -1.59 -5.97 12.04
C PHE A 79 -0.23 -5.95 11.33
N ILE A 80 -0.05 -5.13 10.28
CA ILE A 80 1.24 -4.98 9.59
C ILE A 80 2.29 -4.41 10.56
N ALA A 81 1.94 -3.41 11.37
CA ALA A 81 2.82 -2.85 12.39
C ALA A 81 3.28 -3.87 13.45
N LEU A 82 2.49 -4.93 13.66
CA LEU A 82 2.76 -6.03 14.59
C LEU A 82 3.38 -7.26 13.90
N THR A 83 3.73 -7.17 12.61
CA THR A 83 4.29 -8.26 11.82
C THR A 83 5.75 -7.97 11.46
N SER A 84 6.70 -8.74 12.02
CA SER A 84 8.12 -8.62 11.68
C SER A 84 8.38 -8.90 10.19
N GLY A 85 9.32 -8.21 9.54
CA GLY A 85 9.66 -8.37 8.13
C GLY A 85 8.61 -7.85 7.15
N VAL A 86 7.55 -7.21 7.64
CA VAL A 86 6.52 -6.54 6.84
C VAL A 86 6.48 -5.07 7.23
N SER A 87 6.38 -4.20 6.25
CA SER A 87 6.19 -2.77 6.46
C SER A 87 5.18 -2.23 5.46
N GLN A 88 4.58 -1.12 5.80
CA GLN A 88 3.69 -0.41 4.89
C GLN A 88 4.10 1.04 4.76
N VAL A 89 3.73 1.62 3.63
CA VAL A 89 3.72 3.05 3.41
C VAL A 89 2.26 3.47 3.31
N GLN A 90 1.84 4.30 4.26
CA GLN A 90 0.57 5.00 4.15
C GLN A 90 0.75 6.06 3.08
N THR A 91 0.01 5.93 2.02
CA THR A 91 0.06 6.87 0.92
C THR A 91 -0.85 8.06 1.20
N ALA A 92 -0.62 9.16 0.48
CA ALA A 92 -1.47 10.35 0.58
C ALA A 92 -2.91 10.12 0.08
N GLU A 93 -3.22 8.97 -0.50
CA GLU A 93 -4.57 8.56 -0.88
C GLU A 93 -4.95 7.26 -0.18
N VAL A 94 -6.13 7.25 0.43
CA VAL A 94 -6.68 6.04 1.03
C VAL A 94 -7.05 5.05 -0.07
N GLY A 95 -6.60 3.81 0.05
CA GLY A 95 -6.85 2.77 -0.95
C GLY A 95 -5.64 2.37 -1.77
N ASP A 96 -4.56 3.17 -1.79
CA ASP A 96 -3.31 2.85 -2.49
C ASP A 96 -2.19 2.53 -1.48
N MET A 97 -2.46 1.61 -0.57
CA MET A 97 -1.49 1.19 0.43
C MET A 97 -0.36 0.38 -0.21
N GLN A 98 0.88 0.78 0.04
CA GLN A 98 2.04 0.02 -0.41
C GLN A 98 2.58 -0.85 0.72
N ILE A 99 2.61 -2.16 0.48
CA ILE A 99 3.07 -3.16 1.44
C ILE A 99 4.36 -3.78 0.94
N SER A 100 5.38 -3.77 1.78
CA SER A 100 6.65 -4.43 1.55
C SER A 100 6.76 -5.67 2.44
N ILE A 101 6.97 -6.84 1.85
CA ILE A 101 7.25 -8.08 2.55
C ILE A 101 8.70 -8.48 2.23
N ARG A 102 9.58 -8.49 3.26
CA ARG A 102 11.01 -8.78 3.10
C ARG A 102 11.70 -7.93 2.03
N GLY A 103 11.25 -6.66 1.86
CA GLY A 103 11.83 -5.72 0.91
C GLY A 103 11.30 -5.79 -0.53
N ILE A 104 10.42 -6.75 -0.86
CA ILE A 104 9.67 -6.72 -2.13
C ILE A 104 8.42 -5.87 -1.90
N ASN A 105 8.23 -4.80 -2.67
CA ASN A 105 7.18 -3.82 -2.49
C ASN A 105 6.06 -3.92 -3.53
N THR A 106 4.84 -3.52 -3.14
CA THR A 106 3.76 -3.24 -4.09
C THR A 106 4.06 -1.91 -4.78
N GLY A 107 4.12 -1.89 -6.11
CA GLY A 107 4.23 -0.63 -6.86
C GLY A 107 2.86 0.01 -7.03
N ARG A 108 2.79 1.35 -7.04
CA ARG A 108 1.56 2.07 -7.44
C ARG A 108 1.22 1.72 -8.89
N ASP A 109 -0.07 1.59 -9.17
CA ASP A 109 -0.61 1.19 -10.48
C ASP A 109 -0.12 -0.19 -11.00
N ALA A 110 0.67 -0.92 -10.20
CA ALA A 110 1.03 -2.31 -10.45
C ALA A 110 0.09 -3.26 -9.69
N GLU A 111 0.21 -4.54 -10.00
CA GLU A 111 -0.42 -5.59 -9.20
C GLU A 111 0.21 -5.66 -7.80
N THR A 112 -0.51 -6.22 -6.82
CA THR A 112 0.06 -6.49 -5.50
C THR A 112 1.26 -7.44 -5.58
N ASN A 113 2.13 -7.40 -4.58
CA ASN A 113 3.28 -8.31 -4.45
C ASN A 113 2.98 -9.54 -3.57
N PHE A 114 1.75 -9.65 -3.08
CA PHE A 114 1.26 -10.75 -2.24
C PHE A 114 -0.13 -11.19 -2.72
N ALA A 115 -0.42 -12.47 -2.53
CA ALA A 115 -1.78 -12.97 -2.71
C ALA A 115 -2.65 -12.58 -1.51
N LEU A 116 -3.76 -11.88 -1.74
CA LEU A 116 -4.78 -11.62 -0.72
C LEU A 116 -5.90 -12.65 -0.88
N VAL A 117 -6.14 -13.43 0.17
CA VAL A 117 -7.16 -14.48 0.18
C VAL A 117 -8.14 -14.21 1.32
N VAL A 118 -9.42 -14.07 0.98
CA VAL A 118 -10.48 -13.87 1.99
C VAL A 118 -11.41 -15.09 1.96
N ASP A 119 -11.44 -15.83 3.08
CA ASP A 119 -12.24 -17.08 3.22
C ASP A 119 -12.01 -18.11 2.12
N GLY A 120 -10.76 -18.16 1.60
CA GLY A 120 -10.35 -19.09 0.55
C GLY A 120 -10.58 -18.58 -0.88
N VAL A 121 -11.07 -17.34 -1.07
CA VAL A 121 -11.26 -16.68 -2.36
C VAL A 121 -10.12 -15.71 -2.62
N LEU A 122 -9.39 -15.87 -3.72
CA LEU A 122 -8.32 -14.97 -4.13
C LEU A 122 -8.91 -13.63 -4.58
N GLN A 123 -8.45 -12.54 -3.97
CA GLN A 123 -8.82 -11.18 -4.35
C GLN A 123 -7.88 -10.69 -5.46
N THR A 124 -8.43 -10.17 -6.53
CA THR A 124 -7.65 -9.71 -7.69
C THR A 124 -7.44 -8.21 -7.70
N ASN A 125 -8.22 -7.46 -6.92
CA ASN A 125 -8.13 -6.02 -6.84
C ASN A 125 -7.04 -5.59 -5.85
N PRO A 126 -6.04 -4.79 -6.24
CA PRO A 126 -5.00 -4.29 -5.34
C PRO A 126 -5.55 -3.55 -4.11
N ASN A 127 -6.67 -2.84 -4.27
CA ASN A 127 -7.28 -2.06 -3.19
C ASN A 127 -8.16 -2.88 -2.24
N ALA A 128 -8.37 -4.17 -2.49
CA ALA A 128 -9.21 -5.01 -1.63
C ALA A 128 -8.69 -5.14 -0.19
N ILE A 129 -7.36 -4.97 0.03
CA ILE A 129 -6.76 -4.99 1.38
C ILE A 129 -7.15 -3.75 2.22
N ASN A 130 -7.49 -2.62 1.61
CA ASN A 130 -7.69 -1.34 2.29
C ASN A 130 -9.07 -1.14 2.91
N GLN A 131 -9.84 -2.20 3.08
CA GLN A 131 -11.17 -2.16 3.67
C GLN A 131 -11.10 -2.36 5.17
N GLU A 132 -12.14 -1.88 5.88
CA GLU A 132 -12.35 -2.18 7.30
C GLU A 132 -12.41 -3.69 7.52
N LEU A 133 -11.66 -4.20 8.50
CA LEU A 133 -11.57 -5.62 8.86
C LEU A 133 -12.73 -6.04 9.78
N ASN A 134 -13.94 -5.50 9.52
CA ASN A 134 -15.12 -5.83 10.31
C ASN A 134 -15.43 -7.33 10.20
N ALA A 135 -15.65 -7.96 11.34
CA ALA A 135 -15.92 -9.39 11.50
C ALA A 135 -14.77 -10.34 11.06
N VAL A 136 -13.53 -9.87 10.92
CA VAL A 136 -12.37 -10.77 10.74
C VAL A 136 -12.05 -11.47 12.06
N THR A 137 -11.84 -12.78 11.99
CA THR A 137 -11.55 -13.65 13.14
C THR A 137 -10.15 -14.23 13.14
N GLN A 138 -9.49 -14.24 11.97
CA GLN A 138 -8.11 -14.70 11.86
C GLN A 138 -7.40 -13.99 10.72
N ILE A 139 -6.15 -13.63 10.93
CA ILE A 139 -5.25 -13.06 9.93
C ILE A 139 -3.98 -13.90 9.91
N GLU A 140 -3.59 -14.39 8.73
CA GLU A 140 -2.35 -15.14 8.53
C GLU A 140 -1.49 -14.38 7.51
N VAL A 141 -0.23 -14.09 7.84
CA VAL A 141 0.74 -13.44 6.97
C VAL A 141 1.88 -14.41 6.69
N LEU A 142 1.91 -14.93 5.47
CA LEU A 142 2.94 -15.84 4.98
C LEU A 142 4.02 -15.03 4.28
N LYS A 143 5.26 -15.23 4.67
CA LYS A 143 6.41 -14.50 4.14
C LYS A 143 7.22 -15.36 3.19
N GLY A 144 7.85 -14.73 2.19
CA GLY A 144 8.52 -15.41 1.07
C GLY A 144 7.56 -15.92 -0.01
N PRO A 145 8.06 -16.30 -1.20
CA PRO A 145 7.24 -16.65 -2.35
C PRO A 145 6.24 -17.78 -2.07
N GLN A 146 4.97 -17.53 -2.45
CA GLN A 146 3.87 -18.48 -2.29
C GLN A 146 3.18 -18.80 -3.63
N GLY A 147 3.84 -18.51 -4.75
CA GLY A 147 3.27 -18.63 -6.09
C GLY A 147 2.79 -20.04 -6.44
N ALA A 148 3.50 -21.08 -6.02
CA ALA A 148 3.12 -22.46 -6.30
C ALA A 148 1.75 -22.88 -5.71
N ILE A 149 1.28 -22.19 -4.64
CA ILE A 149 0.03 -22.50 -3.94
C ILE A 149 -1.07 -21.48 -4.26
N TYR A 150 -0.73 -20.18 -4.19
CA TYR A 150 -1.69 -19.10 -4.35
C TYR A 150 -1.66 -18.41 -5.72
N GLY A 151 -0.60 -18.67 -6.51
CA GLY A 151 -0.48 -18.23 -7.89
C GLY A 151 -0.05 -16.78 -8.03
N ARG A 152 -0.79 -16.08 -8.87
CA ARG A 152 -0.47 -14.70 -9.26
C ARG A 152 -0.29 -13.78 -8.04
N ASN A 153 0.60 -12.81 -8.20
CA ASN A 153 0.92 -11.80 -7.19
C ASN A 153 1.61 -12.33 -5.91
N ALA A 154 1.72 -13.62 -5.68
CA ALA A 154 2.37 -14.19 -4.50
C ALA A 154 3.91 -14.17 -4.58
N VAL A 155 4.49 -13.09 -5.10
CA VAL A 155 5.94 -12.94 -5.33
C VAL A 155 6.72 -12.72 -4.03
N ALA A 156 6.10 -12.02 -3.06
CA ALA A 156 6.68 -11.73 -1.75
C ALA A 156 6.03 -12.53 -0.61
N GLY A 157 4.78 -12.97 -0.77
CA GLY A 157 4.05 -13.66 0.29
C GLY A 157 2.57 -13.86 -0.01
N ALA A 158 1.81 -14.16 1.06
CA ALA A 158 0.35 -14.21 1.01
C ALA A 158 -0.24 -13.68 2.33
N MET A 159 -1.40 -13.05 2.26
CA MET A 159 -2.22 -12.66 3.42
C MET A 159 -3.57 -13.36 3.34
N ILE A 160 -3.93 -14.08 4.39
CA ILE A 160 -5.15 -14.86 4.45
C ILE A 160 -6.01 -14.30 5.58
N LEU A 161 -7.22 -13.88 5.23
CA LEU A 161 -8.20 -13.33 6.15
C LEU A 161 -9.36 -14.30 6.27
N SER A 162 -9.72 -14.68 7.49
CA SER A 162 -10.90 -15.48 7.78
C SER A 162 -11.95 -14.61 8.48
N THR A 163 -13.17 -14.60 7.95
CA THR A 163 -14.28 -13.83 8.53
C THR A 163 -15.18 -14.69 9.41
N ARG A 164 -15.88 -14.06 10.34
CA ARG A 164 -16.80 -14.72 11.27
C ARG A 164 -17.89 -15.46 10.50
N GLN A 165 -18.05 -16.74 10.81
CA GLN A 165 -19.12 -17.57 10.29
C GLN A 165 -20.40 -17.41 11.11
N PRO A 166 -21.60 -17.64 10.52
CA PRO A 166 -22.82 -17.76 11.28
C PRO A 166 -22.73 -18.95 12.24
N THR A 167 -23.18 -18.73 13.47
CA THR A 167 -23.10 -19.68 14.60
C THR A 167 -24.26 -20.67 14.64
N ASN A 168 -24.16 -21.72 15.47
CA ASN A 168 -25.25 -22.69 15.68
C ASN A 168 -26.35 -22.17 16.62
N THR A 169 -26.06 -21.06 17.31
CA THR A 169 -26.99 -20.35 18.18
C THR A 169 -27.10 -18.91 17.73
N PHE A 170 -28.21 -18.26 18.04
CA PHE A 170 -28.33 -16.83 17.75
C PHE A 170 -27.33 -16.04 18.60
N GLU A 171 -26.56 -15.19 17.94
CA GLU A 171 -25.61 -14.26 18.56
C GLU A 171 -25.71 -12.89 17.89
N ALA A 172 -25.56 -11.86 18.68
CA ALA A 172 -25.48 -10.50 18.20
C ALA A 172 -24.40 -9.72 18.96
N GLU A 173 -23.71 -8.83 18.26
CA GLU A 173 -22.69 -7.95 18.83
C GLU A 173 -22.86 -6.55 18.26
N VAL A 174 -22.80 -5.54 19.12
CA VAL A 174 -22.79 -4.14 18.73
C VAL A 174 -21.58 -3.44 19.32
N GLY A 175 -21.00 -2.53 18.57
CA GLY A 175 -19.87 -1.70 19.00
C GLY A 175 -20.10 -0.25 18.66
N ALA A 176 -19.54 0.64 19.48
CA ALA A 176 -19.49 2.06 19.23
C ALA A 176 -18.16 2.63 19.73
N SER A 177 -17.61 3.58 19.01
CA SER A 177 -16.38 4.27 19.41
C SER A 177 -16.47 5.76 19.13
N GLY A 178 -15.82 6.54 19.99
CA GLY A 178 -15.64 7.97 19.81
C GLY A 178 -14.26 8.41 20.27
N GLY A 179 -13.72 9.47 19.69
CA GLY A 179 -12.36 9.88 20.01
C GLY A 179 -11.94 11.23 19.42
N SER A 180 -10.64 11.48 19.42
CA SER A 180 -10.03 12.66 18.81
C SER A 180 -10.41 12.80 17.34
N ASN A 181 -10.27 14.00 16.79
CA ASN A 181 -10.54 14.31 15.38
C ASN A 181 -11.98 13.99 14.96
N SER A 182 -12.95 14.22 15.86
CA SER A 182 -14.37 13.91 15.67
C SER A 182 -14.66 12.44 15.31
N LEU A 183 -13.80 11.51 15.76
CA LEU A 183 -13.95 10.09 15.46
C LEU A 183 -15.31 9.57 15.93
N LYS A 184 -16.01 8.90 15.05
CA LYS A 184 -17.28 8.20 15.29
C LYS A 184 -17.24 6.86 14.57
N LYS A 185 -17.46 5.77 15.33
CA LYS A 185 -17.59 4.43 14.75
C LYS A 185 -18.83 3.75 15.34
N ALA A 186 -19.45 2.92 14.53
CA ALA A 186 -20.49 2.00 14.96
C ALA A 186 -20.37 0.72 14.12
N ASN A 187 -20.58 -0.42 14.75
CA ASN A 187 -20.64 -1.68 14.06
C ASN A 187 -21.68 -2.60 14.70
N VAL A 188 -22.25 -3.46 13.89
CA VAL A 188 -23.16 -4.52 14.30
C VAL A 188 -22.86 -5.80 13.55
N TRP A 189 -22.95 -6.90 14.25
CA TRP A 189 -22.94 -8.24 13.68
C TRP A 189 -24.07 -9.05 14.32
N VAL A 190 -24.79 -9.82 13.49
CA VAL A 190 -25.84 -10.75 13.94
C VAL A 190 -25.72 -12.03 13.14
N GLY A 191 -25.86 -13.19 13.79
CA GLY A 191 -25.80 -14.48 13.09
C GLY A 191 -26.44 -15.59 13.90
N GLY A 192 -26.83 -16.66 13.20
CA GLY A 192 -27.44 -17.83 13.79
C GLY A 192 -28.12 -18.74 12.77
N PRO A 193 -28.78 -19.81 13.23
CA PRO A 193 -29.55 -20.69 12.36
C PRO A 193 -30.84 -20.00 11.88
N LEU A 194 -31.17 -20.18 10.62
CA LEU A 194 -32.48 -19.77 10.04
C LEU A 194 -33.43 -20.95 9.98
N THR A 195 -32.96 -22.12 9.53
CA THR A 195 -33.65 -23.38 9.47
C THR A 195 -32.65 -24.50 9.61
N ASP A 196 -33.11 -25.74 9.69
CA ASP A 196 -32.21 -26.89 9.65
C ASP A 196 -31.38 -26.88 8.35
N GLY A 197 -30.05 -26.97 8.51
CA GLY A 197 -29.08 -26.92 7.41
C GLY A 197 -28.85 -25.55 6.80
N VAL A 198 -29.48 -24.46 7.33
CA VAL A 198 -29.23 -23.07 6.84
C VAL A 198 -28.90 -22.15 7.99
N LYS A 199 -27.73 -21.52 7.91
CA LYS A 199 -27.27 -20.49 8.86
C LYS A 199 -26.94 -19.21 8.12
N ALA A 200 -27.23 -18.07 8.73
CA ALA A 200 -26.89 -16.79 8.12
C ALA A 200 -26.36 -15.79 9.13
N SER A 201 -25.61 -14.83 8.63
CA SER A 201 -25.18 -13.65 9.38
C SER A 201 -25.25 -12.39 8.52
N ALA A 202 -25.41 -11.27 9.20
CA ALA A 202 -25.31 -9.94 8.61
C ALA A 202 -24.43 -9.06 9.48
N SER A 203 -23.69 -8.17 8.86
CA SER A 203 -22.94 -7.13 9.55
C SER A 203 -23.04 -5.79 8.85
N ALA A 204 -22.92 -4.72 9.60
CA ALA A 204 -22.79 -3.37 9.07
C ALA A 204 -21.85 -2.55 9.93
N TYR A 205 -21.20 -1.56 9.32
CA TYR A 205 -20.31 -0.65 10.01
C TYR A 205 -20.37 0.77 9.44
N TYR A 206 -20.01 1.72 10.29
CA TYR A 206 -19.81 3.11 9.96
C TYR A 206 -18.55 3.62 10.68
N HIS A 207 -17.68 4.33 9.95
CA HIS A 207 -16.47 4.93 10.48
C HIS A 207 -16.29 6.32 9.87
N LYS A 208 -16.19 7.35 10.71
CA LYS A 208 -15.95 8.73 10.27
C LYS A 208 -14.93 9.42 11.16
N THR A 209 -14.05 10.21 10.55
CA THR A 209 -13.17 11.18 11.23
C THR A 209 -12.99 12.41 10.36
N ASP A 210 -12.80 13.57 10.98
CA ASP A 210 -12.50 14.81 10.28
C ASP A 210 -11.03 14.89 9.85
N GLY A 211 -10.16 13.97 10.33
CA GLY A 211 -8.73 13.98 10.08
C GLY A 211 -7.96 14.84 11.09
N GLN A 212 -6.63 14.89 10.93
CA GLN A 212 -5.76 15.61 11.88
C GLN A 212 -5.32 16.98 11.38
N TRP A 213 -5.33 17.19 10.06
CA TRP A 213 -4.77 18.37 9.45
C TRP A 213 -5.84 19.38 9.08
N THR A 214 -5.48 20.64 9.20
CA THR A 214 -6.34 21.76 8.84
C THR A 214 -5.83 22.39 7.55
N ASN A 215 -6.72 22.60 6.60
CA ASN A 215 -6.45 23.42 5.44
C ASN A 215 -6.59 24.90 5.84
N THR A 216 -5.50 25.63 5.77
CA THR A 216 -5.47 27.03 6.21
C THR A 216 -6.06 27.99 5.18
N PHE A 217 -6.09 27.62 3.90
CA PHE A 217 -6.72 28.42 2.84
C PHE A 217 -8.24 28.29 2.87
N LEU A 218 -8.77 27.07 2.83
CA LEU A 218 -10.19 26.77 2.91
C LEU A 218 -10.77 26.97 4.34
N LYS A 219 -9.88 27.11 5.35
CA LYS A 219 -10.24 27.29 6.77
C LYS A 219 -11.12 26.16 7.30
N CYS A 220 -10.80 24.92 6.96
CA CYS A 220 -11.53 23.73 7.36
C CYS A 220 -10.62 22.64 7.90
N SER A 221 -11.08 21.93 8.93
CA SER A 221 -10.40 20.79 9.55
C SER A 221 -10.81 19.43 8.95
N ASN A 222 -11.85 19.40 8.11
CA ASN A 222 -12.41 18.19 7.50
C ASN A 222 -12.27 18.19 5.98
N CYS A 223 -11.18 18.70 5.47
CA CYS A 223 -10.94 18.81 4.02
C CYS A 223 -9.51 18.48 3.60
N VAL A 224 -8.71 17.86 4.46
CA VAL A 224 -7.38 17.35 4.10
C VAL A 224 -7.39 15.82 4.11
N ASP A 225 -7.36 15.23 5.29
CA ASP A 225 -7.28 13.79 5.55
C ASP A 225 -8.56 13.21 6.17
N TYR A 226 -9.69 13.86 5.91
CA TYR A 226 -10.98 13.37 6.35
C TYR A 226 -11.29 11.98 5.78
N PHE A 227 -12.06 11.21 6.53
CA PHE A 227 -12.37 9.84 6.18
C PHE A 227 -13.79 9.48 6.63
N GLU A 228 -14.59 8.93 5.72
CA GLU A 228 -15.89 8.35 6.00
C GLU A 228 -16.05 7.04 5.23
N GLU A 229 -16.23 5.94 5.93
CA GLU A 229 -16.48 4.63 5.32
C GLU A 229 -17.73 3.99 5.95
N LYS A 230 -18.54 3.38 5.13
CA LYS A 230 -19.68 2.57 5.55
C LYS A 230 -19.78 1.33 4.71
N GLY A 231 -20.21 0.24 5.33
CA GLY A 231 -20.37 -1.02 4.63
C GLY A 231 -21.33 -1.94 5.32
N ALA A 232 -21.74 -2.95 4.56
CA ALA A 232 -22.58 -4.04 5.03
C ALA A 232 -22.18 -5.34 4.34
N SER A 233 -22.36 -6.46 5.04
CA SER A 233 -22.16 -7.78 4.45
C SER A 233 -23.20 -8.78 4.94
N ILE A 234 -23.48 -9.77 4.10
CA ILE A 234 -24.26 -10.94 4.45
C ILE A 234 -23.46 -12.19 4.13
N ARG A 235 -23.62 -13.23 4.93
CA ARG A 235 -23.07 -14.56 4.69
C ARG A 235 -24.14 -15.60 5.00
N ALA A 236 -24.27 -16.60 4.14
CA ALA A 236 -25.20 -17.71 4.34
C ALA A 236 -24.50 -19.04 4.06
N LEU A 237 -24.64 -19.99 4.98
CA LEU A 237 -24.14 -21.35 4.87
C LEU A 237 -25.33 -22.29 4.64
N PHE A 238 -25.20 -23.15 3.65
CA PHE A 238 -26.20 -24.13 3.27
C PHE A 238 -25.56 -25.52 3.31
N ASP A 239 -26.09 -26.42 4.10
CA ASP A 239 -25.69 -27.82 4.09
C ASP A 239 -26.42 -28.53 2.91
N VAL A 240 -25.66 -28.97 1.89
CA VAL A 240 -26.19 -29.51 0.65
C VAL A 240 -25.47 -30.78 0.26
N ALA A 241 -26.21 -31.89 0.11
CA ALA A 241 -25.70 -33.15 -0.43
C ALA A 241 -24.38 -33.64 0.18
N GLY A 242 -24.24 -33.59 1.51
CA GLY A 242 -23.03 -34.02 2.23
C GLY A 242 -21.86 -33.05 2.16
N GLY A 243 -22.07 -31.86 1.65
CA GLY A 243 -21.12 -30.73 1.65
C GLY A 243 -21.78 -29.45 2.16
N GLN A 244 -21.08 -28.35 1.97
CA GLN A 244 -21.54 -27.02 2.39
C GLN A 244 -21.31 -26.00 1.28
N LEU A 245 -22.29 -25.15 1.03
CA LEU A 245 -22.17 -23.93 0.24
C LEU A 245 -22.06 -22.72 1.18
N ASP A 246 -21.17 -21.81 0.88
CA ASP A 246 -20.90 -20.56 1.58
C ASP A 246 -21.09 -19.40 0.60
N PHE A 247 -22.20 -18.69 0.73
CA PHE A 247 -22.53 -17.51 -0.06
C PHE A 247 -22.15 -16.25 0.73
N LYS A 248 -21.56 -15.27 0.07
CA LYS A 248 -21.26 -13.95 0.62
C LYS A 248 -21.57 -12.85 -0.33
N ALA A 249 -22.05 -11.73 0.21
CA ALA A 249 -22.15 -10.47 -0.49
C ALA A 249 -21.70 -9.35 0.46
N LYS A 250 -20.86 -8.44 -0.04
CA LYS A 250 -20.34 -7.28 0.69
C LYS A 250 -20.48 -6.03 -0.16
N TYR A 251 -20.85 -4.95 0.49
CA TYR A 251 -20.87 -3.61 -0.06
C TYR A 251 -20.10 -2.66 0.86
N SER A 252 -19.27 -1.80 0.31
CA SER A 252 -18.66 -0.68 1.06
C SER A 252 -18.58 0.57 0.20
N LYS A 253 -18.71 1.72 0.84
CA LYS A 253 -18.48 3.03 0.24
C LYS A 253 -17.59 3.85 1.15
N LEU A 254 -16.49 4.35 0.56
CA LEU A 254 -15.50 5.24 1.14
C LEU A 254 -15.63 6.62 0.51
N ASN A 255 -15.51 7.67 1.35
CA ASN A 255 -15.30 9.04 0.94
C ASN A 255 -14.21 9.65 1.84
N SER A 256 -13.10 10.08 1.26
CA SER A 256 -11.95 10.57 2.01
C SER A 256 -11.22 11.70 1.28
N GLY A 257 -10.26 12.30 1.96
CA GLY A 257 -9.24 13.12 1.32
C GLY A 257 -8.46 12.34 0.26
N ALA A 258 -7.92 13.03 -0.71
CA ALA A 258 -7.06 12.50 -1.75
C ALA A 258 -5.59 12.90 -1.51
N ILE A 259 -4.82 13.01 -2.58
CA ILE A 259 -3.40 13.36 -2.53
C ILE A 259 -3.21 14.76 -1.96
N THR A 260 -2.37 14.88 -0.92
CA THR A 260 -2.06 16.13 -0.22
C THR A 260 -0.55 16.21 0.06
N PHE A 261 0.27 16.08 -0.99
CA PHE A 261 1.71 16.17 -0.84
C PHE A 261 2.18 17.60 -0.54
N ASN A 262 3.30 17.68 0.19
CA ASN A 262 4.19 18.83 0.15
C ASN A 262 5.43 18.46 -0.69
N ALA A 263 6.20 19.45 -1.15
CA ALA A 263 7.44 19.22 -1.87
C ALA A 263 8.65 19.50 -0.96
N SER A 264 9.61 18.59 -0.96
CA SER A 264 10.92 18.77 -0.34
C SER A 264 11.97 18.91 -1.43
N ILE A 265 12.73 19.99 -1.41
CA ILE A 265 13.65 20.36 -2.49
C ILE A 265 15.06 19.85 -2.20
N ALA A 266 15.72 19.32 -3.22
CA ALA A 266 17.05 18.70 -3.14
C ALA A 266 18.13 19.45 -3.95
N LEU A 267 17.95 20.75 -4.21
CA LEU A 267 18.83 21.60 -5.03
C LEU A 267 20.06 22.08 -4.25
N SER A 268 21.08 21.26 -4.17
CA SER A 268 22.30 21.56 -3.42
C SER A 268 23.07 22.79 -3.95
N GLU A 269 23.07 23.02 -5.26
CA GLU A 269 23.70 24.22 -5.87
C GLU A 269 22.96 25.49 -5.51
N ALA A 270 21.61 25.47 -5.57
CA ALA A 270 20.79 26.60 -5.16
C ALA A 270 20.99 26.93 -3.68
N ALA A 271 21.10 25.92 -2.82
CA ALA A 271 21.37 26.11 -1.40
C ALA A 271 22.74 26.71 -1.09
N ALA A 272 23.72 26.51 -1.96
CA ALA A 272 25.03 27.15 -1.85
C ALA A 272 24.98 28.65 -2.23
N ALA A 273 24.06 29.03 -3.11
CA ALA A 273 23.88 30.41 -3.57
C ALA A 273 22.88 31.19 -2.70
N PHE A 274 21.90 30.53 -2.08
CA PHE A 274 20.81 31.14 -1.34
C PHE A 274 20.56 30.43 0.00
N THR A 275 20.30 31.19 1.04
CA THR A 275 20.08 30.65 2.39
C THR A 275 18.59 30.38 2.70
N ALA A 276 17.70 30.94 1.94
CA ALA A 276 16.24 30.77 2.09
C ALA A 276 15.56 30.89 0.71
N PRO A 277 14.52 30.10 0.43
CA PRO A 277 13.96 28.99 1.23
C PRO A 277 14.88 27.77 1.32
N PRO A 278 14.50 26.68 2.04
CA PRO A 278 15.34 25.49 2.15
C PRO A 278 15.45 24.73 0.82
N PHE A 279 16.39 25.16 -0.03
CA PHE A 279 16.62 24.53 -1.34
C PHE A 279 17.25 23.14 -1.27
N TYR A 280 17.85 22.78 -0.13
CA TYR A 280 18.45 21.48 0.13
C TYR A 280 18.00 20.98 1.50
N GLU A 281 16.77 20.54 1.54
CA GLU A 281 16.06 20.18 2.74
C GLU A 281 16.31 18.74 3.18
N ASP A 282 16.24 18.51 4.48
CA ASP A 282 16.05 17.18 5.05
C ASP A 282 14.52 16.94 5.18
N PRO A 283 13.92 16.04 4.39
CA PRO A 283 12.47 15.81 4.42
C PRO A 283 11.92 15.47 5.80
N ASN A 284 12.74 14.83 6.66
CA ASN A 284 12.33 14.47 8.02
C ASN A 284 12.14 15.66 8.96
N LYS A 285 12.56 16.87 8.53
CA LYS A 285 12.42 18.12 9.27
C LYS A 285 11.47 19.10 8.59
N HIS A 286 10.78 18.66 7.55
CA HIS A 286 9.85 19.49 6.80
C HIS A 286 8.69 19.98 7.66
N LEU A 287 8.31 21.24 7.46
CA LEU A 287 7.12 21.83 8.09
C LEU A 287 5.94 21.75 7.13
N PHE A 288 5.04 20.83 7.40
CA PHE A 288 3.89 20.57 6.54
C PHE A 288 2.88 21.72 6.57
N ALA A 289 2.39 22.09 5.38
CA ALA A 289 1.32 23.06 5.19
C ALA A 289 0.28 22.50 4.22
N TYR A 290 -0.99 22.65 4.58
CA TYR A 290 -2.11 22.21 3.76
C TYR A 290 -2.93 23.45 3.37
N ILE A 291 -2.81 23.83 2.09
CA ILE A 291 -3.30 25.10 1.56
C ILE A 291 -4.06 24.92 0.24
N ASN A 292 -4.50 23.74 -0.06
CA ASN A 292 -5.27 23.41 -1.26
C ASN A 292 -6.50 24.32 -1.39
N ASP A 293 -6.77 24.90 -2.53
CA ASP A 293 -7.98 25.66 -2.83
C ASP A 293 -9.08 24.77 -3.45
N VAL A 294 -8.70 23.65 -4.07
CA VAL A 294 -9.62 22.59 -4.44
C VAL A 294 -9.63 21.51 -3.35
N LYS A 295 -10.78 21.25 -2.74
CA LYS A 295 -10.93 20.22 -1.74
C LYS A 295 -10.55 18.85 -2.35
N PRO A 296 -9.53 18.14 -1.84
CA PRO A 296 -9.19 16.82 -2.33
C PRO A 296 -10.30 15.82 -1.99
N VAL A 297 -10.63 14.96 -2.95
CA VAL A 297 -11.70 13.95 -2.83
C VAL A 297 -11.20 12.61 -3.34
N ASN A 298 -11.47 11.53 -2.59
CA ASN A 298 -11.33 10.15 -3.01
C ASN A 298 -12.61 9.40 -2.65
N GLU A 299 -13.36 8.97 -3.66
CA GLU A 299 -14.55 8.15 -3.50
C GLU A 299 -14.31 6.75 -4.05
N GLN A 300 -14.61 5.74 -3.24
CA GLN A 300 -14.51 4.35 -3.66
C GLN A 300 -15.77 3.60 -3.27
N THR A 301 -16.29 2.78 -4.19
CA THR A 301 -17.40 1.86 -3.93
C THR A 301 -16.95 0.46 -4.32
N ASN A 302 -17.17 -0.51 -3.41
CA ASN A 302 -16.88 -1.92 -3.65
C ASN A 302 -18.14 -2.76 -3.49
N LYS A 303 -18.32 -3.73 -4.40
CA LYS A 303 -19.36 -4.75 -4.37
C LYS A 303 -18.70 -6.09 -4.63
N ASP A 304 -18.71 -6.95 -3.64
CA ASP A 304 -18.05 -8.25 -3.68
C ASP A 304 -19.09 -9.35 -3.48
N PHE A 305 -19.08 -10.34 -4.36
CA PHE A 305 -19.93 -11.51 -4.28
C PHE A 305 -19.08 -12.77 -4.42
N SER A 306 -19.34 -13.78 -3.60
CA SER A 306 -18.72 -15.09 -3.77
C SER A 306 -19.65 -16.24 -3.36
N LEU A 307 -19.51 -17.35 -4.06
CA LEU A 307 -20.13 -18.63 -3.73
C LEU A 307 -19.01 -19.68 -3.70
N LYS A 308 -18.81 -20.30 -2.54
CA LYS A 308 -17.84 -21.38 -2.35
C LYS A 308 -18.58 -22.64 -1.94
N GLY A 309 -18.17 -23.79 -2.49
CA GLY A 309 -18.67 -25.09 -2.10
C GLY A 309 -17.53 -26.00 -1.66
N GLU A 310 -17.79 -26.85 -0.67
CA GLU A 310 -16.85 -27.85 -0.18
C GLU A 310 -17.58 -29.18 0.09
N TRP A 311 -17.06 -30.27 -0.48
CA TRP A 311 -17.64 -31.62 -0.36
C TRP A 311 -16.56 -32.62 0.02
N LYS A 312 -16.85 -33.45 1.02
CA LYS A 312 -16.02 -34.60 1.38
C LYS A 312 -16.40 -35.79 0.54
N LEU A 313 -15.49 -36.26 -0.31
CA LEU A 313 -15.62 -37.42 -1.17
C LEU A 313 -14.71 -38.55 -0.64
N ASP A 314 -14.92 -39.79 -1.06
CA ASP A 314 -14.05 -40.90 -0.67
C ASP A 314 -12.58 -40.70 -1.06
N VAL A 315 -12.33 -40.04 -2.18
CA VAL A 315 -11.01 -39.75 -2.72
C VAL A 315 -10.38 -38.50 -2.09
N GLY A 316 -11.14 -37.70 -1.32
CA GLY A 316 -10.66 -36.49 -0.71
C GLY A 316 -11.69 -35.36 -0.64
N THR A 317 -11.24 -34.12 -0.48
CA THR A 317 -12.10 -32.93 -0.38
C THR A 317 -12.09 -32.17 -1.70
N LEU A 318 -13.27 -32.04 -2.32
CA LEU A 318 -13.51 -31.16 -3.47
C LEU A 318 -13.90 -29.78 -2.95
N ALA A 319 -13.19 -28.74 -3.37
CA ALA A 319 -13.54 -27.34 -3.11
C ALA A 319 -13.63 -26.57 -4.44
N ALA A 320 -14.63 -25.71 -4.57
CA ALA A 320 -14.79 -24.83 -5.73
C ALA A 320 -15.32 -23.48 -5.28
N TYR A 321 -14.93 -22.41 -5.98
CA TYR A 321 -15.58 -21.11 -5.80
C TYR A 321 -15.77 -20.37 -7.12
N ALA A 322 -16.75 -19.46 -7.12
CA ALA A 322 -16.93 -18.42 -8.11
C ALA A 322 -17.04 -17.09 -7.36
N ALA A 323 -16.36 -16.04 -7.85
CA ALA A 323 -16.39 -14.71 -7.27
C ALA A 323 -16.56 -13.65 -8.35
N TYR A 324 -17.25 -12.58 -7.99
CA TYR A 324 -17.42 -11.37 -8.79
C TYR A 324 -17.18 -10.14 -7.93
N ASN A 325 -16.36 -9.22 -8.40
CA ASN A 325 -16.07 -7.94 -7.74
C ASN A 325 -16.33 -6.80 -8.72
N ASP A 326 -16.91 -5.70 -8.23
CA ASP A 326 -17.15 -4.45 -8.96
C ASP A 326 -16.69 -3.30 -8.06
N GLN A 327 -15.61 -2.65 -8.46
CA GLN A 327 -15.07 -1.48 -7.77
C GLN A 327 -15.08 -0.29 -8.69
N THR A 328 -15.57 0.83 -8.18
CA THR A 328 -15.41 2.15 -8.76
C THR A 328 -14.56 3.01 -7.85
N ASN A 329 -13.61 3.73 -8.41
CA ASN A 329 -12.76 4.67 -7.67
C ASN A 329 -12.59 5.95 -8.48
N PHE A 330 -12.89 7.05 -7.84
CA PHE A 330 -12.70 8.41 -8.35
C PHE A 330 -11.88 9.21 -7.37
N PHE A 331 -10.88 9.95 -7.82
CA PHE A 331 -10.26 10.96 -6.99
C PHE A 331 -9.89 12.24 -7.75
N LEU A 332 -9.89 13.33 -7.00
CA LEU A 332 -9.55 14.67 -7.40
C LEU A 332 -8.45 15.20 -6.48
N THR A 333 -7.42 15.74 -7.04
CA THR A 333 -6.33 16.39 -6.30
C THR A 333 -6.06 17.78 -6.85
N ASP A 334 -5.74 18.69 -5.93
CA ASP A 334 -5.37 20.05 -6.21
C ASP A 334 -3.96 20.15 -6.79
N GLY A 335 -3.74 21.13 -7.63
CA GLY A 335 -2.46 21.35 -8.30
C GLY A 335 -1.32 21.76 -7.37
N THR A 336 -1.60 22.36 -6.21
CA THR A 336 -0.57 22.64 -5.20
C THR A 336 0.11 21.38 -4.69
N SER A 337 -0.62 20.27 -4.70
CA SER A 337 -0.08 18.96 -4.31
C SER A 337 0.58 18.21 -5.45
N ALA A 338 0.23 18.51 -6.70
CA ALA A 338 0.52 17.57 -7.79
C ALA A 338 0.88 18.20 -9.13
N ALA A 339 0.39 19.38 -9.45
CA ALA A 339 0.38 19.80 -10.84
C ALA A 339 1.24 21.03 -11.11
N PHE A 340 1.88 21.61 -10.14
CA PHE A 340 2.68 22.81 -10.37
C PHE A 340 1.95 23.86 -11.24
N GLN A 341 2.05 25.11 -11.02
CA GLN A 341 1.50 26.24 -11.78
C GLN A 341 1.54 26.15 -13.32
N LEU A 342 1.56 24.96 -13.88
CA LEU A 342 1.79 24.71 -15.30
C LEU A 342 0.57 24.96 -16.17
N TYR A 343 -0.60 25.08 -15.53
CA TYR A 343 -1.84 25.52 -16.20
C TYR A 343 -1.99 27.04 -16.31
N PHE A 344 -0.94 27.75 -15.92
CA PHE A 344 -0.96 29.18 -16.09
C PHE A 344 -0.96 29.52 -17.59
N PRO A 345 -2.00 30.16 -18.13
CA PRO A 345 -2.00 30.59 -19.51
C PRO A 345 -0.81 31.54 -19.70
N ASN A 346 0.15 31.12 -20.50
CA ASN A 346 1.29 31.96 -20.86
C ASN A 346 0.79 33.35 -21.26
N GLY A 347 1.36 34.39 -20.65
CA GLY A 347 0.91 35.79 -20.78
C GLY A 347 0.84 36.41 -22.19
N THR A 348 0.86 35.61 -23.23
CA THR A 348 0.65 36.02 -24.63
C THR A 348 -0.81 36.05 -25.02
N ASN A 349 -1.74 35.43 -24.28
CA ASN A 349 -3.18 35.54 -24.49
C ASN A 349 -3.85 36.32 -23.34
N ASN A 350 -3.53 37.59 -23.28
CA ASN A 350 -3.96 38.56 -22.26
C ASN A 350 -5.48 38.82 -22.14
N ALA A 351 -6.32 38.01 -22.73
CA ALA A 351 -7.76 38.21 -22.74
C ALA A 351 -8.57 37.36 -21.77
N GLN A 352 -7.92 36.58 -20.92
CA GLN A 352 -8.62 35.68 -20.00
C GLN A 352 -8.86 36.36 -18.64
N PRO A 353 -10.12 36.55 -18.21
CA PRO A 353 -10.48 37.13 -16.91
C PRO A 353 -9.89 36.36 -15.73
N ALA A 354 -9.65 35.07 -15.92
CA ALA A 354 -9.06 34.14 -14.95
C ALA A 354 -7.65 34.56 -14.48
N ILE A 355 -6.81 35.15 -15.34
CA ILE A 355 -5.48 35.63 -14.98
C ILE A 355 -5.54 36.73 -13.91
N ALA A 356 -6.48 37.65 -14.05
CA ALA A 356 -6.65 38.74 -13.09
C ALA A 356 -7.07 38.22 -11.73
N THR A 357 -7.96 37.20 -11.65
CA THR A 357 -8.41 36.57 -10.41
C THR A 357 -7.28 35.76 -9.78
N CYS A 358 -6.52 35.03 -10.55
CA CYS A 358 -5.35 34.28 -10.14
C CYS A 358 -4.26 35.23 -9.57
N LEU A 359 -3.90 36.29 -10.29
CA LEU A 359 -2.97 37.31 -9.81
C LEU A 359 -3.49 38.05 -8.58
N ALA A 360 -4.81 38.26 -8.47
CA ALA A 360 -5.43 38.85 -7.29
C ALA A 360 -5.30 37.95 -6.06
N THR A 361 -5.55 36.64 -6.21
CA THR A 361 -5.33 35.66 -5.13
C THR A 361 -3.86 35.55 -4.76
N PHE A 362 -2.98 35.60 -5.73
CA PHE A 362 -1.55 35.64 -5.51
C PHE A 362 -1.10 36.88 -4.77
N ASN A 363 -1.58 38.05 -5.16
CA ASN A 363 -1.23 39.34 -4.56
C ASN A 363 -1.92 39.61 -3.22
N ALA A 364 -3.08 39.02 -2.98
CA ALA A 364 -3.82 39.16 -1.73
C ALA A 364 -3.23 38.34 -0.56
N ARG A 365 -2.16 37.60 -0.81
CA ARG A 365 -1.45 36.89 0.25
C ARG A 365 -0.92 37.88 1.26
N SER A 366 -1.36 37.75 2.48
CA SER A 366 -0.63 38.24 3.63
C SER A 366 0.65 37.42 3.75
N LEU A 367 1.72 37.86 3.14
CA LEU A 367 3.05 37.25 3.19
C LEU A 367 3.67 37.55 4.55
N ASP A 368 3.18 36.95 5.61
CA ASP A 368 3.91 36.87 6.86
C ASP A 368 5.15 35.94 6.77
N THR A 369 5.50 35.53 5.57
CA THR A 369 6.60 34.62 5.29
C THR A 369 7.58 35.24 4.28
N PRO A 370 8.91 35.10 4.48
CA PRO A 370 9.95 35.86 3.78
C PRO A 370 10.22 35.44 2.33
N LEU A 371 9.29 34.79 1.62
CA LEU A 371 9.41 34.53 0.20
C LEU A 371 9.04 35.73 -0.69
N ASN A 372 9.57 36.86 -0.39
CA ASN A 372 9.77 37.94 -1.36
C ASN A 372 10.97 37.68 -2.28
N ALA A 373 11.49 36.43 -2.35
CA ALA A 373 12.47 36.13 -3.37
C ALA A 373 11.70 36.01 -4.69
N PRO A 374 11.94 36.91 -5.65
CA PRO A 374 11.38 36.79 -6.97
C PRO A 374 12.11 35.66 -7.71
N PHE A 375 11.80 34.42 -7.38
CA PHE A 375 12.17 33.31 -8.26
C PHE A 375 11.26 33.37 -9.47
N ASN A 376 11.70 34.19 -10.39
CA ASN A 376 11.17 34.24 -11.72
C ASN A 376 11.75 33.02 -12.46
N TYR A 377 11.07 31.87 -12.34
CA TYR A 377 11.47 30.63 -13.02
C TYR A 377 11.36 30.69 -14.55
N GLY A 378 11.43 31.86 -15.13
CA GLY A 378 11.36 32.03 -16.58
C GLY A 378 9.98 31.77 -17.20
N PHE A 379 9.00 31.39 -16.41
CA PHE A 379 7.61 31.11 -16.83
C PHE A 379 6.72 32.38 -16.87
N GLY A 380 7.25 33.50 -17.28
CA GLY A 380 6.53 34.76 -17.30
C GLY A 380 6.68 35.59 -16.04
N ALA A 381 6.81 36.87 -16.22
CA ALA A 381 7.11 37.80 -15.14
C ALA A 381 6.04 37.75 -14.02
N GLY A 382 6.46 37.49 -12.82
CA GLY A 382 5.72 37.83 -11.62
C GLY A 382 4.94 36.72 -10.93
N ILE A 383 5.07 35.44 -11.31
CA ILE A 383 4.37 34.33 -10.64
C ILE A 383 5.35 33.49 -9.88
N GLY A 384 5.31 33.60 -8.55
CA GLY A 384 6.04 32.73 -7.64
C GLY A 384 5.50 31.30 -7.71
N ALA A 385 6.37 30.32 -7.65
CA ALA A 385 5.98 28.93 -7.68
C ALA A 385 5.23 28.56 -6.39
N SER A 386 4.01 28.07 -6.50
CA SER A 386 3.21 27.63 -5.35
C SER A 386 3.76 26.37 -4.67
N PHE A 387 4.61 25.64 -5.34
CA PHE A 387 5.19 24.38 -4.87
C PHE A 387 6.52 24.54 -4.11
N LEU A 388 7.14 25.73 -4.08
CA LEU A 388 8.30 25.96 -3.24
C LEU A 388 7.89 26.48 -1.86
N PRO A 389 8.54 26.02 -0.80
CA PRO A 389 8.28 26.57 0.53
C PRO A 389 8.67 28.06 0.61
N PRO A 390 7.93 28.87 1.40
CA PRO A 390 6.65 28.55 1.99
C PRO A 390 5.57 28.46 0.91
N TYR A 391 4.76 27.39 1.04
CA TYR A 391 3.67 27.16 0.10
C TYR A 391 2.64 28.30 0.18
N SER A 392 2.07 28.58 -0.96
CA SER A 392 1.05 29.60 -1.07
C SER A 392 -0.08 29.09 -1.95
N ALA A 393 -1.28 29.11 -1.43
CA ALA A 393 -2.46 28.78 -2.20
C ALA A 393 -2.62 29.76 -3.36
N THR A 394 -2.91 29.24 -4.53
CA THR A 394 -3.34 30.00 -5.70
C THR A 394 -4.54 29.30 -6.33
N THR A 395 -5.44 30.04 -6.93
CA THR A 395 -6.54 29.46 -7.71
C THR A 395 -6.12 29.13 -9.13
N CYS A 396 -4.81 29.06 -9.40
CA CYS A 396 -4.27 28.97 -10.75
C CYS A 396 -3.48 27.71 -11.03
N ASP A 397 -3.32 26.84 -10.06
CA ASP A 397 -2.45 25.68 -10.18
C ASP A 397 -3.18 24.42 -10.70
N GLY A 398 -4.46 24.54 -11.01
CA GLY A 398 -5.22 23.50 -11.65
C GLY A 398 -5.56 22.34 -10.73
N TYR A 399 -6.05 21.25 -11.30
CA TYR A 399 -6.39 20.03 -10.59
C TYR A 399 -6.16 18.80 -11.47
N GLN A 400 -5.99 17.64 -10.86
CA GLN A 400 -5.94 16.36 -11.54
C GLN A 400 -7.14 15.50 -11.14
N TYR A 401 -7.86 15.01 -12.15
CA TYR A 401 -8.95 14.05 -12.05
C TYR A 401 -8.43 12.67 -12.41
N GLN A 402 -8.78 11.65 -11.61
CA GLN A 402 -8.50 10.27 -11.95
C GLN A 402 -9.71 9.38 -11.63
N GLN A 403 -9.97 8.44 -12.53
CA GLN A 403 -10.96 7.38 -12.35
C GLN A 403 -10.27 6.03 -12.57
N ARG A 404 -10.54 5.08 -11.69
CA ARG A 404 -9.94 3.74 -11.75
C ARG A 404 -10.98 2.72 -11.33
N ASP A 405 -11.67 2.19 -12.32
CA ASP A 405 -12.70 1.19 -12.11
C ASP A 405 -12.14 -0.21 -12.40
N GLN A 406 -12.61 -1.20 -11.67
CA GLN A 406 -12.25 -2.59 -11.93
C GLN A 406 -13.47 -3.50 -11.73
N LYS A 407 -13.67 -4.41 -12.69
CA LYS A 407 -14.61 -5.52 -12.58
C LYS A 407 -13.88 -6.82 -12.85
N ASP A 408 -14.10 -7.81 -12.01
CA ASP A 408 -13.48 -9.10 -12.21
C ASP A 408 -14.37 -10.26 -11.82
N THR A 409 -14.16 -11.35 -12.52
CA THR A 409 -14.76 -12.64 -12.23
C THR A 409 -13.65 -13.68 -12.08
N SER A 410 -13.71 -14.51 -11.05
CA SER A 410 -12.76 -15.60 -10.87
C SER A 410 -13.45 -16.91 -10.48
N ILE A 411 -12.87 -18.04 -10.92
CA ILE A 411 -13.35 -19.40 -10.64
C ILE A 411 -12.13 -20.25 -10.29
N GLU A 412 -12.23 -21.03 -9.26
CA GLU A 412 -11.24 -22.06 -8.90
C GLU A 412 -11.95 -23.36 -8.54
N VAL A 413 -11.39 -24.48 -8.99
CA VAL A 413 -11.78 -25.83 -8.58
C VAL A 413 -10.54 -26.59 -8.16
N ARG A 414 -10.59 -27.24 -6.99
CA ARG A 414 -9.48 -28.04 -6.46
C ARG A 414 -9.96 -29.30 -5.77
N LEU A 415 -9.15 -30.34 -5.85
CA LEU A 415 -9.33 -31.60 -5.15
C LEU A 415 -8.09 -31.89 -4.32
N ALA A 416 -8.27 -32.23 -3.05
CA ALA A 416 -7.19 -32.55 -2.12
C ALA A 416 -7.43 -33.93 -1.48
N SER A 417 -6.37 -34.74 -1.38
CA SER A 417 -6.41 -36.03 -0.69
C SER A 417 -6.75 -35.89 0.80
N PRO A 418 -7.20 -36.94 1.50
CA PRO A 418 -7.31 -36.96 2.94
C PRO A 418 -5.96 -36.60 3.62
N ALA A 419 -6.03 -35.89 4.76
CA ALA A 419 -4.85 -35.37 5.44
C ALA A 419 -4.05 -36.44 6.22
N ASN A 420 -4.69 -37.57 6.53
CA ASN A 420 -4.14 -38.66 7.38
C ASN A 420 -3.33 -39.70 6.62
N GLN A 421 -3.00 -39.46 5.37
CA GLN A 421 -2.22 -40.37 4.52
C GLN A 421 -0.74 -39.94 4.51
N SER A 422 0.17 -40.93 4.35
CA SER A 422 1.62 -40.66 4.19
C SER A 422 1.96 -40.01 2.86
N VAL A 423 1.13 -40.16 1.83
CA VAL A 423 1.19 -39.44 0.57
C VAL A 423 -0.05 -38.55 0.48
N ARG A 424 0.17 -37.25 0.45
CA ARG A 424 -0.90 -36.24 0.37
C ARG A 424 -0.72 -35.45 -0.90
N TRP A 425 -1.80 -35.21 -1.61
CA TRP A 425 -1.79 -34.45 -2.86
C TRP A 425 -2.93 -33.45 -2.91
N LEU A 426 -2.72 -32.42 -3.72
CA LEU A 426 -3.70 -31.40 -4.06
C LEU A 426 -3.50 -31.08 -5.54
N GLY A 427 -4.60 -30.88 -6.29
CA GLY A 427 -4.56 -30.40 -7.66
C GLY A 427 -5.72 -29.48 -7.94
N GLY A 428 -5.54 -28.49 -8.81
CA GLY A 428 -6.58 -27.52 -9.12
C GLY A 428 -6.35 -26.72 -10.38
N LEU A 429 -7.43 -26.06 -10.80
CA LEU A 429 -7.50 -25.15 -11.94
C LEU A 429 -8.06 -23.81 -11.49
N TYR A 430 -7.53 -22.73 -12.06
CA TYR A 430 -7.98 -21.36 -11.81
C TYR A 430 -8.20 -20.62 -13.13
N TYR A 431 -9.26 -19.81 -13.17
CA TYR A 431 -9.53 -18.86 -14.24
C TYR A 431 -9.96 -17.51 -13.67
N GLY A 432 -9.47 -16.42 -14.28
CA GLY A 432 -9.87 -15.04 -13.94
C GLY A 432 -9.99 -14.17 -15.18
N ASP A 433 -11.03 -13.33 -15.22
CA ASP A 433 -11.25 -12.27 -16.22
C ASP A 433 -11.35 -10.94 -15.47
N ILE A 434 -10.38 -10.06 -15.68
CA ILE A 434 -10.22 -8.80 -14.97
C ILE A 434 -10.26 -7.68 -15.99
N LYS A 435 -11.20 -6.75 -15.82
CA LYS A 435 -11.36 -5.56 -16.65
C LYS A 435 -11.15 -4.31 -15.79
N ARG A 436 -10.27 -3.46 -16.24
CA ARG A 436 -9.92 -2.23 -15.54
C ARG A 436 -10.00 -1.05 -16.50
N HIS A 437 -10.69 0.01 -16.09
CA HIS A 437 -10.79 1.26 -16.82
C HIS A 437 -10.05 2.35 -16.05
N VAL A 438 -9.14 3.06 -16.72
CA VAL A 438 -8.30 4.10 -16.10
C VAL A 438 -8.39 5.37 -16.94
N VAL A 439 -8.86 6.44 -16.31
CA VAL A 439 -8.93 7.78 -16.92
C VAL A 439 -8.13 8.75 -16.06
N VAL A 440 -7.30 9.55 -16.71
CA VAL A 440 -6.56 10.66 -16.08
C VAL A 440 -6.72 11.91 -16.93
N SER A 441 -7.23 12.95 -16.32
CA SER A 441 -7.30 14.28 -16.94
C SER A 441 -6.78 15.35 -16.01
N GLN A 442 -6.46 16.49 -16.59
CA GLN A 442 -6.03 17.67 -15.86
C GLN A 442 -6.89 18.85 -16.28
N GLY A 443 -7.24 19.70 -15.33
CA GLY A 443 -8.02 20.90 -15.53
C GLY A 443 -7.31 22.14 -15.05
N ALA A 444 -7.57 23.25 -15.72
CA ALA A 444 -7.24 24.55 -15.20
C ALA A 444 -8.23 24.93 -14.10
N ASP A 445 -7.76 25.36 -12.95
CA ASP A 445 -8.62 25.99 -11.97
C ASP A 445 -8.79 27.48 -12.35
N LEU A 446 -10.01 27.82 -12.74
CA LEU A 446 -10.38 29.19 -13.10
C LEU A 446 -11.22 29.88 -12.01
N GLY A 447 -11.22 29.32 -10.78
CA GLY A 447 -12.04 29.81 -9.67
C GLY A 447 -13.55 29.59 -9.87
N GLN A 448 -13.94 28.69 -10.79
CA GLN A 448 -15.34 28.37 -11.13
C GLN A 448 -15.79 27.02 -10.57
N GLY A 449 -15.00 26.42 -9.70
CA GLY A 449 -15.15 25.04 -9.25
C GLY A 449 -14.62 24.05 -10.29
N PHE A 450 -14.97 22.78 -10.18
CA PHE A 450 -14.53 21.74 -11.10
C PHE A 450 -15.71 20.86 -11.53
N ALA A 451 -15.56 20.19 -12.67
CA ALA A 451 -16.50 19.18 -13.11
C ALA A 451 -15.98 17.79 -12.74
N ALA A 452 -16.82 16.96 -12.09
CA ALA A 452 -16.49 15.58 -11.78
C ALA A 452 -16.66 14.69 -13.02
N GLN A 453 -15.96 15.04 -14.10
CA GLN A 453 -15.97 14.28 -15.36
C GLN A 453 -14.58 14.33 -16.00
N ALA A 454 -14.21 13.24 -16.66
CA ALA A 454 -12.87 13.03 -17.19
C ALA A 454 -12.48 14.05 -18.28
N PHE A 455 -13.42 14.49 -19.07
CA PHE A 455 -13.16 15.40 -20.17
C PHE A 455 -14.20 16.53 -20.23
N VAL A 456 -13.70 17.76 -20.16
CA VAL A 456 -14.48 18.97 -20.38
C VAL A 456 -13.85 19.71 -21.56
N PRO A 457 -14.60 19.96 -22.67
CA PRO A 457 -14.05 20.64 -23.83
C PRO A 457 -13.68 22.09 -23.51
N SER A 458 -12.86 22.69 -24.37
CA SER A 458 -12.33 24.06 -24.23
C SER A 458 -13.40 25.16 -24.13
N THR A 459 -14.61 24.86 -24.57
CA THR A 459 -15.76 25.79 -24.51
C THR A 459 -16.58 25.62 -23.21
N GLY A 460 -16.26 24.60 -22.37
CA GLY A 460 -16.92 24.35 -21.10
C GLY A 460 -16.33 25.17 -19.96
N SER A 461 -17.02 25.12 -18.82
CA SER A 461 -16.45 25.62 -17.56
C SER A 461 -15.36 24.67 -17.07
N ASN A 462 -14.20 25.19 -16.66
CA ASN A 462 -13.05 24.41 -16.21
C ASN A 462 -12.65 23.30 -17.22
N PRO A 463 -12.17 23.67 -18.40
CA PRO A 463 -11.79 22.72 -19.43
C PRO A 463 -10.64 21.82 -18.98
N THR A 464 -10.62 20.58 -19.46
CA THR A 464 -9.62 19.58 -19.10
C THR A 464 -8.84 19.07 -20.29
N ASP A 465 -7.59 18.68 -20.07
CA ASP A 465 -6.80 17.86 -20.97
C ASP A 465 -6.94 16.38 -20.58
N LEU A 466 -7.49 15.57 -21.47
CA LEU A 466 -7.61 14.13 -21.29
C LEU A 466 -6.26 13.47 -21.61
N LEU A 467 -5.50 13.12 -20.59
CA LEU A 467 -4.18 12.52 -20.75
C LEU A 467 -4.26 11.05 -21.15
N TYR A 468 -5.06 10.27 -20.41
CA TYR A 468 -5.22 8.84 -20.61
C TYR A 468 -6.69 8.47 -20.49
N ASP A 469 -7.10 7.51 -21.29
CA ASP A 469 -8.39 6.84 -21.22
C ASP A 469 -8.19 5.43 -21.78
N ASP A 470 -7.90 4.48 -20.89
CA ASP A 470 -7.46 3.14 -21.26
C ASP A 470 -8.33 2.06 -20.64
N ASP A 471 -8.71 1.09 -21.45
CA ASP A 471 -9.30 -0.16 -21.02
C ASP A 471 -8.27 -1.28 -20.99
N PHE A 472 -7.99 -1.82 -19.80
CA PHE A 472 -7.10 -2.95 -19.59
C PHE A 472 -7.92 -4.22 -19.38
N THR A 473 -7.60 -5.28 -20.11
CA THR A 473 -8.19 -6.61 -19.89
C THR A 473 -7.08 -7.61 -19.54
N SER A 474 -7.30 -8.42 -18.52
CA SER A 474 -6.36 -9.50 -18.13
C SER A 474 -7.14 -10.80 -18.01
N LYS A 475 -6.80 -11.80 -18.84
CA LYS A 475 -7.36 -13.16 -18.77
C LYS A 475 -6.29 -14.09 -18.24
N VAL A 476 -6.57 -14.71 -17.10
CA VAL A 476 -5.66 -15.55 -16.34
C VAL A 476 -6.14 -16.98 -16.37
N SER A 477 -5.25 -17.92 -16.70
CA SER A 477 -5.51 -19.36 -16.59
C SER A 477 -4.34 -20.00 -15.85
N ALA A 478 -4.64 -20.90 -14.91
CA ALA A 478 -3.60 -21.63 -14.21
C ALA A 478 -3.99 -23.05 -13.89
N ALA A 479 -2.96 -23.92 -13.87
CA ALA A 479 -3.04 -25.27 -13.33
C ALA A 479 -1.99 -25.42 -12.23
N PHE A 480 -2.37 -26.05 -11.11
CA PHE A 480 -1.48 -26.22 -9.98
C PHE A 480 -1.67 -27.56 -9.28
N GLY A 481 -0.61 -27.99 -8.58
CA GLY A 481 -0.66 -29.19 -7.76
C GLY A 481 0.47 -29.24 -6.73
N GLN A 482 0.25 -30.02 -5.69
CA GLN A 482 1.23 -30.30 -4.63
C GLN A 482 1.21 -31.79 -4.33
N LEU A 483 2.39 -32.35 -4.10
CA LEU A 483 2.59 -33.71 -3.57
C LEU A 483 3.45 -33.57 -2.30
N ALA A 484 2.96 -34.10 -1.18
CA ALA A 484 3.69 -34.18 0.08
C ALA A 484 3.83 -35.66 0.48
N TYR A 485 5.03 -36.05 0.94
CA TYR A 485 5.38 -37.42 1.30
C TYR A 485 6.10 -37.46 2.65
N ASP A 486 5.60 -38.31 3.56
CA ASP A 486 6.28 -38.59 4.83
C ASP A 486 7.41 -39.59 4.59
N ALA A 487 8.61 -39.06 4.33
CA ALA A 487 9.80 -39.85 3.95
C ALA A 487 10.36 -40.67 5.11
N ALA A 488 10.16 -40.23 6.34
CA ALA A 488 10.53 -40.92 7.59
C ALA A 488 9.65 -40.36 8.72
N PRO A 489 9.64 -41.02 9.92
CA PRO A 489 8.93 -40.45 11.07
C PRO A 489 9.35 -39.01 11.37
N GLY A 490 8.39 -38.09 11.28
CA GLY A 490 8.58 -36.66 11.47
C GLY A 490 9.27 -35.93 10.33
N VAL A 491 9.53 -36.58 9.16
CA VAL A 491 10.16 -35.92 8.01
C VAL A 491 9.18 -35.87 6.83
N GLU A 492 8.71 -34.72 6.47
CA GLU A 492 7.88 -34.44 5.27
C GLU A 492 8.74 -33.78 4.18
N VAL A 493 8.63 -34.28 2.96
CA VAL A 493 9.13 -33.64 1.74
C VAL A 493 7.93 -33.30 0.87
N ALA A 494 7.82 -32.03 0.42
CA ALA A 494 6.73 -31.66 -0.48
C ALA A 494 7.22 -30.85 -1.67
N LEU A 495 6.65 -31.17 -2.84
CA LEU A 495 6.85 -30.45 -4.10
C LEU A 495 5.51 -29.85 -4.55
N ALA A 496 5.49 -28.54 -4.75
CA ALA A 496 4.36 -27.86 -5.37
C ALA A 496 4.79 -27.28 -6.72
N LEU A 497 3.91 -27.32 -7.69
CA LEU A 497 4.10 -26.78 -9.04
C LEU A 497 2.86 -26.01 -9.45
N ARG A 498 3.05 -24.85 -10.06
CA ARG A 498 1.97 -24.08 -10.67
C ARG A 498 2.46 -23.46 -11.97
N TYR A 499 1.61 -23.50 -12.98
CA TYR A 499 1.82 -22.80 -14.23
C TYR A 499 0.70 -21.79 -14.44
N ASP A 500 1.07 -20.51 -14.53
CA ASP A 500 0.16 -19.42 -14.84
C ASP A 500 0.43 -18.91 -16.26
N SER A 501 -0.65 -18.56 -16.96
CA SER A 501 -0.63 -17.86 -18.26
C SER A 501 -1.62 -16.71 -18.20
N GLU A 502 -1.11 -15.48 -18.36
CA GLU A 502 -1.89 -14.24 -18.29
C GLU A 502 -1.79 -13.51 -19.62
N LYS A 503 -2.90 -13.47 -20.38
CA LYS A 503 -3.02 -12.59 -21.54
C LYS A 503 -3.50 -11.23 -21.08
N ARG A 504 -2.76 -10.17 -21.44
CA ARG A 504 -3.09 -8.79 -21.15
C ARG A 504 -3.26 -7.99 -22.43
N ASP A 505 -4.36 -7.26 -22.48
CA ASP A 505 -4.71 -6.37 -23.59
C ASP A 505 -4.89 -4.94 -23.04
N VAL A 506 -4.59 -3.92 -23.85
CA VAL A 506 -4.89 -2.53 -23.57
C VAL A 506 -5.43 -1.85 -24.84
N ASP A 507 -6.57 -1.19 -24.68
CA ASP A 507 -7.24 -0.38 -25.69
C ASP A 507 -7.28 1.08 -25.21
N ASN A 508 -6.97 2.03 -26.09
CA ASN A 508 -7.00 3.46 -25.77
C ASN A 508 -8.27 4.10 -26.34
N ASN A 509 -8.99 4.83 -25.51
CA ASN A 509 -10.27 5.49 -25.83
C ASN A 509 -10.14 7.01 -26.03
N VAL A 510 -8.93 7.56 -25.97
CA VAL A 510 -8.73 9.00 -26.22
C VAL A 510 -9.22 9.35 -27.64
N PRO A 511 -10.08 10.38 -27.80
CA PRO A 511 -10.69 10.69 -29.09
C PRO A 511 -9.67 10.96 -30.19
N THR A 512 -9.94 10.46 -31.38
CA THR A 512 -9.18 10.83 -32.60
C THR A 512 -9.53 12.23 -33.05
N CYS A 513 -8.59 12.91 -33.71
CA CYS A 513 -8.78 14.29 -34.21
C CYS A 513 -7.98 14.56 -35.47
N ALA A 514 -8.37 15.63 -36.17
CA ALA A 514 -7.58 16.13 -37.26
C ALA A 514 -6.20 16.62 -36.74
N PRO A 515 -5.11 16.33 -37.45
CA PRO A 515 -3.81 16.88 -37.10
C PRO A 515 -3.85 18.40 -36.95
N LEU A 516 -3.24 18.94 -35.91
CA LEU A 516 -3.17 20.37 -35.64
C LEU A 516 -4.56 21.03 -35.40
N ALA A 517 -5.54 20.28 -34.91
CA ALA A 517 -6.82 20.88 -34.49
C ALA A 517 -6.57 21.95 -33.42
N THR A 518 -7.05 23.15 -33.68
CA THR A 518 -6.94 24.31 -32.76
C THR A 518 -8.22 24.50 -31.93
N THR A 519 -9.25 23.70 -32.21
CA THR A 519 -10.56 23.77 -31.54
C THR A 519 -11.18 22.38 -31.49
N GLY A 520 -12.16 22.19 -30.61
CA GLY A 520 -12.91 20.94 -30.51
C GLY A 520 -12.33 19.99 -29.42
N PRO A 521 -12.83 18.74 -29.36
CA PRO A 521 -12.52 17.82 -28.25
C PRO A 521 -11.05 17.39 -28.17
N CYS A 522 -10.30 17.58 -29.26
CA CYS A 522 -8.88 17.18 -29.34
C CYS A 522 -7.91 18.33 -29.08
N HIS A 523 -8.42 19.52 -28.83
CA HIS A 523 -7.56 20.66 -28.53
C HIS A 523 -7.08 20.57 -27.07
N ALA A 524 -5.75 20.44 -26.86
CA ALA A 524 -5.17 20.48 -25.53
C ALA A 524 -5.24 21.88 -24.93
N GLN A 525 -5.72 22.02 -23.72
CA GLN A 525 -5.82 23.30 -23.03
C GLN A 525 -4.44 23.88 -22.68
N THR A 526 -3.46 23.00 -22.55
CA THR A 526 -2.06 23.32 -22.24
C THR A 526 -1.20 23.51 -23.47
N ALA A 527 -1.79 23.61 -24.68
CA ALA A 527 -1.06 23.72 -25.95
C ALA A 527 0.00 24.82 -25.97
N GLY A 528 -0.25 25.94 -25.31
CA GLY A 528 0.72 27.03 -25.16
C GLY A 528 1.92 26.71 -24.29
N PHE A 529 1.80 25.79 -23.39
CA PHE A 529 2.85 25.40 -22.45
C PHE A 529 3.95 24.59 -23.14
N PHE A 530 3.59 23.63 -23.98
CA PHE A 530 4.54 22.82 -24.75
C PHE A 530 5.14 23.58 -25.98
N GLY A 531 5.37 24.86 -25.85
CA GLY A 531 5.94 25.69 -26.93
C GLY A 531 4.96 26.05 -28.05
N GLY A 532 3.67 25.99 -27.78
CA GLY A 532 2.61 26.44 -28.71
C GLY A 532 2.30 25.47 -29.85
N SER A 533 2.84 24.24 -29.82
CA SER A 533 2.74 23.30 -30.93
C SER A 533 2.12 21.95 -30.61
N ASN A 534 1.59 21.75 -29.41
CA ASN A 534 0.91 20.51 -29.07
C ASN A 534 -0.61 20.70 -28.97
N PRO A 535 -1.35 20.55 -30.08
CA PRO A 535 -2.81 20.66 -30.05
C PRO A 535 -3.54 19.36 -29.63
N TYR A 536 -2.80 18.35 -29.22
CA TYR A 536 -3.36 17.02 -28.93
C TYR A 536 -3.57 16.79 -27.44
N ILE A 537 -4.67 16.15 -27.10
CA ILE A 537 -5.04 15.84 -25.72
C ILE A 537 -4.17 14.70 -25.14
N ASN A 538 -3.73 13.74 -25.98
CA ASN A 538 -2.77 12.71 -25.53
C ASN A 538 -1.38 12.99 -26.13
N PRO A 539 -0.32 13.03 -25.33
CA PRO A 539 1.04 13.31 -25.79
C PRO A 539 1.57 12.37 -26.88
N ALA A 540 1.05 11.14 -26.98
CA ALA A 540 1.42 10.23 -28.07
C ALA A 540 1.08 10.78 -29.46
N TYR A 541 0.04 11.58 -29.57
CA TYR A 541 -0.33 12.25 -30.83
C TYR A 541 0.69 13.30 -31.24
N SER A 542 1.35 13.93 -30.25
CA SER A 542 2.39 14.94 -30.55
C SER A 542 3.69 14.31 -31.01
N THR A 543 4.04 13.15 -30.49
CA THR A 543 5.24 12.42 -30.92
C THR A 543 5.03 11.67 -32.25
N ASN A 544 3.78 11.28 -32.54
CA ASN A 544 3.38 10.65 -33.80
C ASN A 544 2.01 11.21 -34.30
N PRO A 545 2.01 12.33 -35.03
CA PRO A 545 0.78 12.98 -35.49
C PRO A 545 -0.15 12.10 -36.36
N ALA A 546 0.36 11.06 -37.00
CA ALA A 546 -0.49 10.13 -37.76
C ALA A 546 -1.50 9.40 -36.86
N LEU A 547 -1.16 9.16 -35.57
CA LEU A 547 -2.04 8.54 -34.61
C LEU A 547 -3.28 9.39 -34.27
N ALA A 548 -3.19 10.70 -34.46
CA ALA A 548 -4.32 11.59 -34.16
C ALA A 548 -5.55 11.26 -35.02
N SER A 549 -5.35 10.86 -36.28
CA SER A 549 -6.45 10.47 -37.18
C SER A 549 -6.74 8.98 -37.17
N SER A 550 -5.75 8.13 -36.95
CA SER A 550 -5.90 6.65 -36.95
C SER A 550 -6.28 6.05 -35.61
N GLY A 551 -6.09 6.80 -34.53
CA GLY A 551 -6.17 6.28 -33.15
C GLY A 551 -4.88 5.57 -32.71
N ILE A 552 -4.74 5.40 -31.41
CA ILE A 552 -3.64 4.64 -30.81
C ILE A 552 -3.96 3.15 -30.90
N PRO A 553 -3.09 2.32 -31.50
CA PRO A 553 -3.39 0.90 -31.69
C PRO A 553 -3.44 0.16 -30.36
N SER A 554 -4.37 -0.80 -30.26
CA SER A 554 -4.45 -1.75 -29.16
C SER A 554 -3.17 -2.58 -29.04
N ARG A 555 -2.81 -2.95 -27.83
CA ARG A 555 -1.63 -3.80 -27.55
C ARG A 555 -2.03 -5.04 -26.78
N SER A 556 -1.38 -6.16 -27.08
CA SER A 556 -1.63 -7.46 -26.45
C SER A 556 -0.30 -8.15 -26.13
N LYS A 557 -0.21 -8.75 -24.94
CA LYS A 557 0.97 -9.51 -24.52
C LYS A 557 0.58 -10.64 -23.57
N THR A 558 1.23 -11.79 -23.71
CA THR A 558 1.02 -12.94 -22.82
C THR A 558 2.26 -13.14 -21.94
N TYR A 559 2.03 -13.26 -20.64
CA TYR A 559 3.05 -13.55 -19.63
C TYR A 559 2.78 -14.91 -19.03
N SER A 560 3.79 -15.79 -19.01
CA SER A 560 3.66 -17.13 -18.44
C SER A 560 4.81 -17.42 -17.49
N GLN A 561 4.52 -18.21 -16.42
CA GLN A 561 5.53 -18.59 -15.44
C GLN A 561 5.22 -19.93 -14.81
N LEU A 562 6.23 -20.81 -14.81
CA LEU A 562 6.24 -22.01 -13.95
C LEU A 562 6.79 -21.61 -12.57
N GLN A 563 6.07 -21.97 -11.52
CA GLN A 563 6.40 -21.63 -10.13
C GLN A 563 6.58 -22.92 -9.31
N PRO A 564 7.79 -23.48 -9.25
CA PRO A 564 8.09 -24.61 -8.37
C PRO A 564 8.29 -24.15 -6.92
N LYS A 565 7.95 -25.03 -5.96
CA LYS A 565 8.30 -24.88 -4.55
C LYS A 565 8.61 -26.24 -3.95
N LEU A 566 9.81 -26.42 -3.43
CA LEU A 566 10.26 -27.58 -2.70
C LEU A 566 10.34 -27.22 -1.21
N THR A 567 9.80 -28.07 -0.35
CA THR A 567 9.92 -27.92 1.10
C THR A 567 10.33 -29.22 1.75
N LEU A 568 11.17 -29.10 2.78
CA LEU A 568 11.55 -30.16 3.70
C LEU A 568 11.15 -29.71 5.10
N ASN A 569 10.37 -30.50 5.82
CA ASN A 569 10.00 -30.28 7.21
C ASN A 569 10.47 -31.44 8.07
N TRP A 570 11.25 -31.15 9.11
CA TRP A 570 11.68 -32.14 10.09
C TRP A 570 11.10 -31.78 11.45
N LYS A 571 10.02 -32.46 11.82
CA LYS A 571 9.36 -32.37 13.12
C LYS A 571 10.02 -33.38 14.08
N ARG A 572 10.97 -32.90 14.87
CA ARG A 572 11.70 -33.75 15.85
C ARG A 572 10.79 -34.17 17.03
N SER A 573 9.85 -33.28 17.41
CA SER A 573 8.86 -33.52 18.47
C SER A 573 7.60 -32.68 18.19
N GLU A 574 6.56 -32.85 19.01
CA GLU A 574 5.35 -32.00 18.95
C GLU A 574 5.64 -30.52 19.25
N ASP A 575 6.81 -30.23 19.86
CA ASP A 575 7.19 -28.89 20.28
C ASP A 575 8.39 -28.31 19.51
N PHE A 576 8.97 -29.08 18.55
CA PHE A 576 10.11 -28.59 17.80
C PHE A 576 10.13 -29.09 16.34
N ALA A 577 10.18 -28.16 15.42
CA ALA A 577 10.31 -28.43 13.99
C ALA A 577 11.38 -27.51 13.36
N VAL A 578 12.11 -28.06 12.37
CA VAL A 578 13.02 -27.30 11.48
C VAL A 578 12.57 -27.53 10.05
N TYR A 579 12.63 -26.50 9.24
CA TYR A 579 12.27 -26.62 7.83
C TYR A 579 13.27 -25.91 6.92
N ALA A 580 13.30 -26.35 5.68
CA ALA A 580 13.97 -25.68 4.58
C ALA A 580 13.01 -25.56 3.40
N SER A 581 13.07 -24.46 2.66
CA SER A 581 12.27 -24.29 1.46
C SER A 581 13.06 -23.57 0.37
N TYR A 582 12.73 -23.90 -0.89
CA TYR A 582 13.14 -23.16 -2.05
C TYR A 582 11.95 -22.99 -2.98
N GLY A 583 11.61 -21.76 -3.35
CA GLY A 583 10.41 -21.51 -4.11
C GLY A 583 10.49 -20.27 -5.00
N TYR A 584 9.62 -20.25 -6.02
CA TYR A 584 9.46 -19.15 -6.96
C TYR A 584 8.14 -18.43 -6.69
N GLY A 585 8.17 -17.12 -6.89
CA GLY A 585 6.98 -16.27 -6.97
C GLY A 585 7.00 -15.45 -8.23
N PHE A 586 5.83 -15.08 -8.70
CA PHE A 586 5.62 -14.41 -9.97
C PHE A 586 4.60 -13.27 -9.81
N ARG A 587 4.93 -12.12 -10.39
CA ARG A 587 4.00 -11.02 -10.65
C ARG A 587 4.04 -10.73 -12.14
N SER A 588 2.88 -10.65 -12.79
CA SER A 588 2.78 -10.45 -14.24
C SER A 588 3.39 -9.10 -14.64
N GLY A 589 3.92 -9.02 -15.85
CA GLY A 589 4.14 -7.74 -16.52
C GLY A 589 2.81 -7.11 -16.94
N GLY A 590 2.87 -5.95 -17.52
CA GLY A 590 1.67 -5.22 -17.93
C GLY A 590 1.98 -4.02 -18.81
N PHE A 591 0.98 -3.15 -18.90
CA PHE A 591 1.08 -1.90 -19.64
C PHE A 591 0.93 -0.73 -18.67
N ASN A 592 1.75 0.30 -18.84
CA ASN A 592 1.50 1.63 -18.31
C ASN A 592 0.37 2.29 -19.12
N SER A 593 -0.21 3.35 -18.59
CA SER A 593 -1.19 4.15 -19.33
C SER A 593 -0.60 4.58 -20.66
N THR A 594 -1.40 4.48 -21.72
CA THR A 594 -0.94 4.65 -23.08
C THR A 594 -0.46 6.08 -23.31
N GLY A 595 0.76 6.25 -23.80
CA GLY A 595 1.40 7.53 -24.00
C GLY A 595 2.27 8.02 -22.83
N SER A 596 2.44 7.25 -21.77
CA SER A 596 3.31 7.60 -20.63
C SER A 596 4.75 7.84 -21.08
N ALA A 597 5.31 6.95 -21.90
CA ALA A 597 6.66 7.12 -22.46
C ALA A 597 6.75 8.38 -23.33
N ALA A 598 5.75 8.61 -24.18
CA ALA A 598 5.68 9.81 -25.01
C ALA A 598 5.57 11.10 -24.19
N THR A 599 4.78 11.08 -23.10
CA THR A 599 4.66 12.21 -22.17
C THR A 599 6.01 12.57 -21.55
N VAL A 600 6.72 11.58 -21.03
CA VAL A 600 8.03 11.80 -20.41
C VAL A 600 9.05 12.26 -21.46
N GLN A 601 9.09 11.64 -22.65
CA GLN A 601 9.99 12.04 -23.73
C GLN A 601 9.71 13.46 -24.21
N LEU A 602 8.45 13.83 -24.44
CA LEU A 602 8.07 15.16 -24.87
C LEU A 602 8.50 16.23 -23.86
N TRP A 603 8.22 15.97 -22.58
CA TRP A 603 8.55 16.90 -21.50
C TRP A 603 10.06 17.02 -21.27
N TYR A 604 10.74 15.90 -21.02
CA TYR A 604 12.15 15.93 -20.66
C TYR A 604 13.10 16.08 -21.85
N ASN A 605 12.69 15.68 -23.05
CA ASN A 605 13.53 15.81 -24.25
C ASN A 605 13.22 17.07 -25.10
N THR A 606 12.02 17.65 -25.03
CA THR A 606 11.64 18.79 -25.85
C THR A 606 11.67 20.10 -25.05
N ILE A 607 11.11 20.13 -23.87
CA ILE A 607 11.10 21.29 -22.98
C ILE A 607 12.28 21.24 -22.06
N GLY A 608 12.53 20.08 -21.45
CA GLY A 608 13.80 19.72 -20.88
C GLY A 608 14.85 19.31 -21.91
N GLY A 609 14.53 19.35 -23.20
CA GLY A 609 15.44 19.11 -24.31
C GLY A 609 16.66 19.92 -24.25
N GLY A 610 16.50 20.91 -23.52
CA GLY A 610 17.58 21.52 -22.95
C GLY A 610 18.39 20.77 -21.91
N LEU A 611 17.96 19.76 -21.25
CA LEU A 611 18.88 18.99 -20.40
C LEU A 611 20.01 18.35 -21.22
N CYS A 612 19.77 18.08 -22.49
CA CYS A 612 20.82 17.75 -23.49
C CYS A 612 20.85 18.61 -24.76
N LEU A 613 19.89 19.50 -24.98
CA LEU A 613 19.81 20.28 -26.24
C LEU A 613 20.40 21.69 -26.12
N GLY A 614 20.78 22.12 -24.95
CA GLY A 614 21.52 23.38 -24.84
C GLY A 614 22.88 23.24 -25.51
N PRO A 615 23.22 24.06 -26.52
CA PRO A 615 24.58 24.07 -27.00
C PRO A 615 25.47 24.43 -25.81
N SER A 616 26.20 23.47 -25.30
CA SER A 616 27.40 23.70 -24.54
C SER A 616 27.35 24.12 -23.07
N GLN A 617 26.28 24.64 -22.50
CA GLN A 617 26.38 25.17 -21.13
C GLN A 617 26.51 24.06 -20.07
N PHE A 618 25.79 22.98 -20.21
CA PHE A 618 25.86 21.85 -19.27
C PHE A 618 26.95 20.83 -19.64
N VAL A 619 27.17 20.59 -20.95
CA VAL A 619 28.21 19.69 -21.44
C VAL A 619 29.61 20.26 -21.18
N ASN A 620 29.79 21.57 -21.34
CA ASN A 620 31.07 22.24 -21.14
C ASN A 620 31.49 22.37 -19.67
N ASN A 621 30.55 22.26 -18.73
CA ASN A 621 30.85 22.29 -17.30
C ASN A 621 31.14 20.92 -16.70
N GLY A 622 31.26 19.87 -17.53
CA GLY A 622 31.58 18.53 -17.07
C GLY A 622 30.46 17.85 -16.25
N LEU A 623 29.26 18.41 -16.25
CA LEU A 623 28.11 17.93 -15.49
C LEU A 623 27.49 16.67 -16.12
N TYR A 624 27.74 16.46 -17.42
CA TYR A 624 27.33 15.26 -18.14
C TYR A 624 28.54 14.60 -18.80
N PRO A 625 28.65 13.26 -18.80
CA PRO A 625 29.59 12.60 -19.67
C PRO A 625 29.23 12.89 -21.13
N ALA A 626 30.13 13.50 -21.86
CA ALA A 626 29.96 13.75 -23.30
C ALA A 626 29.99 12.41 -24.09
N PRO A 627 29.27 12.32 -25.20
CA PRO A 627 28.35 13.29 -25.76
C PRO A 627 26.89 13.00 -25.37
N CYS A 628 26.15 14.03 -25.02
CA CYS A 628 24.70 13.91 -25.00
C CYS A 628 24.21 13.51 -26.40
N THR A 629 23.94 12.27 -26.60
CA THR A 629 23.09 11.80 -27.69
C THR A 629 21.64 11.96 -27.28
N ALA A 630 20.69 11.98 -28.19
CA ALA A 630 19.25 12.08 -27.89
C ALA A 630 18.77 10.99 -26.91
N ASN A 631 19.57 9.97 -26.67
CA ASN A 631 19.29 8.84 -25.77
C ASN A 631 20.08 8.87 -24.45
N SER A 632 20.87 9.90 -24.16
CA SER A 632 21.90 9.82 -23.12
C SER A 632 21.64 10.63 -21.87
N VAL A 633 20.63 11.50 -21.85
CA VAL A 633 20.42 12.43 -20.73
C VAL A 633 19.94 11.78 -19.48
N HIS A 634 18.99 10.98 -19.60
CA HIS A 634 18.44 10.17 -18.55
C HIS A 634 18.02 8.92 -19.24
N ASN A 635 18.84 8.04 -19.58
CA ASN A 635 18.39 6.78 -20.10
C ASN A 635 16.93 6.48 -19.76
N LEU A 636 16.01 7.23 -20.42
CA LEU A 636 14.56 7.04 -20.29
C LEU A 636 14.15 5.66 -20.81
N GLU A 637 15.13 4.81 -21.09
CA GLU A 637 14.97 3.39 -21.39
C GLU A 637 14.18 2.64 -20.33
N ASP A 638 14.14 3.16 -19.10
CA ASP A 638 13.31 2.59 -18.06
C ASP A 638 11.84 3.08 -18.12
N VAL A 639 11.53 4.08 -18.93
CA VAL A 639 10.16 4.54 -19.16
C VAL A 639 9.63 3.99 -20.46
N ASN A 640 8.84 2.93 -20.34
CA ASN A 640 8.18 2.28 -21.46
C ASN A 640 6.66 2.24 -21.21
N ASP A 641 5.89 2.12 -22.27
CA ASP A 641 4.46 1.88 -22.16
C ASP A 641 4.14 0.42 -21.79
N ASP A 642 5.13 -0.46 -21.67
CA ASP A 642 5.00 -1.79 -21.09
C ASP A 642 6.12 -2.10 -20.09
N PHE A 643 5.85 -2.99 -19.15
CA PHE A 643 6.83 -3.45 -18.18
C PHE A 643 6.88 -4.99 -18.11
N LYS A 644 8.04 -5.51 -17.72
CA LYS A 644 8.33 -6.95 -17.67
C LYS A 644 7.71 -7.60 -16.44
N LYS A 645 7.48 -8.92 -16.51
CA LYS A 645 7.13 -9.73 -15.35
C LYS A 645 8.27 -9.73 -14.32
N GLU A 646 7.89 -9.73 -13.05
CA GLU A 646 8.79 -9.89 -11.92
C GLU A 646 8.81 -11.33 -11.44
N VAL A 647 9.99 -11.87 -11.13
CA VAL A 647 10.16 -13.22 -10.59
C VAL A 647 11.08 -13.17 -9.37
N SER A 648 10.61 -13.68 -8.24
CA SER A 648 11.42 -13.91 -7.04
C SER A 648 11.79 -15.39 -6.92
N LYS A 649 13.02 -15.65 -6.48
CA LYS A 649 13.58 -16.98 -6.19
C LYS A 649 14.15 -16.94 -4.79
N ALA A 650 13.53 -17.65 -3.85
CA ALA A 650 13.90 -17.56 -2.44
C ALA A 650 14.27 -18.92 -1.86
N ALA A 651 15.37 -18.94 -1.10
CA ALA A 651 15.76 -20.02 -0.21
C ALA A 651 15.53 -19.56 1.25
N GLU A 652 15.00 -20.43 2.07
CA GLU A 652 14.72 -20.16 3.48
C GLU A 652 15.04 -21.41 4.32
N ILE A 653 15.62 -21.19 5.50
CA ILE A 653 15.74 -22.19 6.56
C ILE A 653 15.18 -21.56 7.83
N GLY A 654 14.32 -22.28 8.54
CA GLY A 654 13.69 -21.79 9.75
C GLY A 654 13.41 -22.89 10.76
N PHE A 655 13.05 -22.46 11.96
CA PHE A 655 12.62 -23.36 13.03
C PHE A 655 11.37 -22.81 13.72
N LYS A 656 10.62 -23.70 14.35
CA LYS A 656 9.47 -23.38 15.20
C LYS A 656 9.57 -24.21 16.46
N SER A 657 9.36 -23.59 17.61
CA SER A 657 9.59 -24.25 18.87
C SER A 657 8.67 -23.74 19.99
N TYR A 658 8.28 -24.67 20.88
CA TYR A 658 7.64 -24.40 22.14
C TYR A 658 8.56 -24.86 23.28
N PHE A 659 8.60 -24.10 24.35
CA PHE A 659 9.36 -24.35 25.55
C PHE A 659 8.50 -24.19 26.81
N ALA A 660 9.04 -24.55 27.96
CA ALA A 660 8.43 -24.31 29.27
C ALA A 660 6.95 -24.78 29.33
N ASN A 661 6.70 -26.05 28.98
CA ASN A 661 5.37 -26.64 28.90
C ASN A 661 4.44 -25.79 27.97
N ARG A 662 4.93 -25.42 26.80
CA ARG A 662 4.25 -24.61 25.77
C ARG A 662 3.85 -23.20 26.22
N SER A 663 4.37 -22.69 27.33
CA SER A 663 4.12 -21.30 27.73
C SER A 663 4.98 -20.27 26.96
N PHE A 664 6.05 -20.71 26.30
CA PHE A 664 6.94 -19.88 25.49
C PHE A 664 7.11 -20.46 24.09
N GLN A 665 6.83 -19.68 23.09
CA GLN A 665 7.03 -19.99 21.69
C GLN A 665 8.17 -19.12 21.13
N LEU A 666 9.06 -19.73 20.35
CA LEU A 666 10.12 -19.04 19.62
C LEU A 666 10.20 -19.59 18.19
N ASN A 667 10.05 -18.74 17.19
CA ASN A 667 10.18 -19.06 15.78
C ASN A 667 11.26 -18.19 15.18
N GLY A 668 12.03 -18.74 14.24
CA GLY A 668 13.04 -17.95 13.52
C GLY A 668 13.31 -18.47 12.13
N ALA A 669 13.77 -17.58 11.26
CA ALA A 669 14.16 -17.94 9.89
C ALA A 669 15.30 -17.06 9.40
N ILE A 670 16.10 -17.61 8.50
CA ILE A 670 17.03 -16.88 7.62
C ILE A 670 16.62 -17.11 6.18
N PHE A 671 16.74 -16.09 5.38
CA PHE A 671 16.32 -16.14 3.99
C PHE A 671 17.29 -15.43 3.04
N HIS A 672 17.30 -15.89 1.80
CA HIS A 672 17.98 -15.27 0.68
C HIS A 672 17.06 -15.28 -0.53
N THR A 673 16.74 -14.11 -1.06
CA THR A 673 15.85 -13.94 -2.22
C THR A 673 16.58 -13.17 -3.32
N LYS A 674 16.57 -13.71 -4.53
CA LYS A 674 16.95 -13.02 -5.74
C LYS A 674 15.69 -12.62 -6.50
N VAL A 675 15.59 -11.34 -6.90
CA VAL A 675 14.45 -10.81 -7.65
C VAL A 675 14.94 -10.37 -9.03
N GLU A 676 14.29 -10.87 -10.06
CA GLU A 676 14.52 -10.51 -11.46
C GLU A 676 13.39 -9.58 -11.94
N ASN A 677 13.76 -8.46 -12.57
CA ASN A 677 12.86 -7.41 -13.06
C ASN A 677 11.88 -6.90 -11.97
N LEU A 678 12.41 -6.58 -10.79
CA LEU A 678 11.62 -6.03 -9.69
C LEU A 678 10.83 -4.82 -10.18
N GLN A 679 9.50 -4.87 -10.02
CA GLN A 679 8.61 -3.79 -10.41
C GLN A 679 8.55 -2.75 -9.31
N PHE A 680 8.82 -1.51 -9.67
CA PHE A 680 8.61 -0.36 -8.81
C PHE A 680 8.06 0.81 -9.64
N PHE A 681 7.50 1.81 -9.00
CA PHE A 681 7.01 2.97 -9.74
C PHE A 681 8.02 4.12 -9.70
N ASN A 682 8.13 4.82 -10.82
CA ASN A 682 8.74 6.12 -10.93
C ASN A 682 7.67 7.20 -10.97
N PHE A 683 8.01 8.35 -10.42
CA PHE A 683 7.13 9.49 -10.36
C PHE A 683 7.74 10.64 -11.14
N PHE A 684 7.06 11.03 -12.19
CA PHE A 684 7.46 12.17 -12.99
C PHE A 684 6.51 13.33 -12.75
N ALA A 685 7.06 14.51 -12.52
CA ALA A 685 6.29 15.72 -12.31
C ALA A 685 6.50 16.66 -13.49
N GLY A 686 5.43 17.23 -13.98
CA GLY A 686 5.48 18.12 -15.14
C GLY A 686 4.11 18.77 -15.40
N PRO A 687 3.93 19.40 -16.56
CA PRO A 687 2.69 20.02 -16.94
C PRO A 687 1.51 19.05 -17.06
N PHE A 688 1.81 17.77 -17.10
CA PHE A 688 0.87 16.66 -17.02
C PHE A 688 0.52 16.30 -15.55
N GLY A 689 0.95 17.10 -14.58
CA GLY A 689 0.81 16.81 -13.14
C GLY A 689 1.77 15.76 -12.66
N LEU A 690 1.28 14.82 -11.86
CA LEU A 690 2.04 13.70 -11.33
C LEU A 690 1.77 12.45 -12.16
N LEU A 691 2.72 12.08 -13.00
CA LEU A 691 2.66 10.86 -13.81
C LEU A 691 3.31 9.70 -13.07
N ARG A 692 2.59 8.61 -12.94
CA ARG A 692 3.05 7.35 -12.35
C ARG A 692 3.36 6.34 -13.45
N VAL A 693 4.55 5.80 -13.41
CA VAL A 693 5.02 4.82 -14.40
C VAL A 693 5.64 3.63 -13.67
N VAL A 694 5.16 2.44 -13.96
CA VAL A 694 5.79 1.20 -13.48
C VAL A 694 7.00 0.91 -14.34
N THR A 695 8.15 0.70 -13.69
CA THR A 695 9.42 0.34 -14.32
C THR A 695 10.00 -0.93 -13.70
N ASN A 696 11.04 -1.51 -14.32
CA ASN A 696 11.69 -2.70 -13.83
C ASN A 696 13.14 -2.41 -13.44
N LEU A 697 13.49 -2.73 -12.20
CA LEU A 697 14.87 -2.88 -11.77
C LEU A 697 15.33 -4.30 -12.14
N ASP A 698 16.39 -4.44 -12.96
CA ASP A 698 16.73 -5.72 -13.60
C ASP A 698 17.02 -6.85 -12.61
N GLU A 699 17.87 -6.59 -11.59
CA GLU A 699 18.22 -7.59 -10.59
C GLU A 699 18.42 -6.96 -9.21
N ALA A 700 17.86 -7.60 -8.19
CA ALA A 700 18.04 -7.25 -6.78
C ALA A 700 18.25 -8.48 -5.91
N THR A 701 19.05 -8.36 -4.86
CA THR A 701 19.25 -9.37 -3.83
C THR A 701 18.76 -8.89 -2.48
N LEU A 702 17.98 -9.73 -1.80
CA LEU A 702 17.40 -9.48 -0.49
C LEU A 702 17.76 -10.65 0.43
N LYS A 703 18.41 -10.39 1.55
CA LYS A 703 18.77 -11.40 2.54
C LYS A 703 18.56 -10.88 3.95
N GLY A 704 18.16 -11.76 4.85
CA GLY A 704 17.85 -11.32 6.19
C GLY A 704 17.58 -12.46 7.15
N ALA A 705 17.25 -12.06 8.38
CA ALA A 705 16.86 -12.96 9.45
C ALA A 705 15.64 -12.39 10.18
N GLU A 706 14.79 -13.27 10.66
CA GLU A 706 13.58 -12.96 11.41
C GLU A 706 13.50 -13.82 12.66
N LEU A 707 12.96 -13.23 13.74
CA LEU A 707 12.70 -13.90 15.00
C LEU A 707 11.39 -13.39 15.58
N ASP A 708 10.51 -14.32 15.99
CA ASP A 708 9.22 -14.01 16.62
C ASP A 708 9.09 -14.85 17.90
N ALA A 709 8.74 -14.21 19.01
CA ALA A 709 8.57 -14.84 20.31
C ALA A 709 7.22 -14.47 20.92
N ARG A 710 6.57 -15.43 21.59
CA ARG A 710 5.38 -15.26 22.43
C ARG A 710 5.60 -15.96 23.76
N TRP A 711 5.24 -15.31 24.86
CA TRP A 711 5.40 -15.86 26.20
C TRP A 711 4.19 -15.56 27.06
N LYS A 712 3.49 -16.58 27.48
CA LYS A 712 2.47 -16.51 28.51
C LYS A 712 3.17 -16.62 29.87
N ALA A 713 3.73 -15.52 30.36
CA ALA A 713 4.54 -15.46 31.56
C ALA A 713 3.74 -15.84 32.83
N SER A 714 2.43 -15.62 32.81
CA SER A 714 1.48 -16.07 33.80
C SER A 714 0.06 -16.17 33.22
N LYS A 715 -0.91 -16.62 33.98
CA LYS A 715 -2.33 -16.60 33.57
C LYS A 715 -2.89 -15.20 33.31
N TYR A 716 -2.18 -14.15 33.74
CA TYR A 716 -2.59 -12.75 33.61
C TYR A 716 -1.73 -11.93 32.64
N VAL A 717 -0.53 -12.42 32.32
CA VAL A 717 0.48 -11.65 31.56
C VAL A 717 0.93 -12.45 30.36
N SER A 718 0.75 -11.88 29.18
CA SER A 718 1.35 -12.37 27.94
C SER A 718 2.30 -11.33 27.35
N LEU A 719 3.41 -11.78 26.81
CA LEU A 719 4.41 -10.95 26.14
C LEU A 719 4.58 -11.43 24.71
N PHE A 720 4.86 -10.51 23.80
CA PHE A 720 5.28 -10.86 22.45
C PHE A 720 6.40 -9.94 21.99
N ALA A 721 7.24 -10.44 21.11
CA ALA A 721 8.27 -9.65 20.43
C ALA A 721 8.56 -10.26 19.06
N GLY A 722 8.79 -9.41 18.08
CA GLY A 722 9.21 -9.80 16.74
C GLY A 722 10.26 -8.83 16.22
N ALA A 723 11.23 -9.35 15.49
CA ALA A 723 12.26 -8.54 14.84
C ALA A 723 12.64 -9.18 13.50
N ALA A 724 12.89 -8.33 12.52
CA ALA A 724 13.47 -8.71 11.24
C ALA A 724 14.55 -7.73 10.84
N VAL A 725 15.67 -8.24 10.34
CA VAL A 725 16.74 -7.45 9.74
C VAL A 725 16.87 -7.79 8.27
N LEU A 726 17.09 -6.79 7.45
CA LEU A 726 17.15 -6.91 6.00
C LEU A 726 18.37 -6.20 5.45
N ASP A 727 19.17 -6.92 4.67
CA ASP A 727 20.16 -6.36 3.79
C ASP A 727 19.69 -6.51 2.34
N SER A 728 19.47 -5.39 1.66
CA SER A 728 19.01 -5.32 0.28
C SER A 728 20.07 -4.67 -0.60
N ASN A 729 20.18 -5.13 -1.83
CA ASN A 729 21.14 -4.64 -2.80
C ASN A 729 20.56 -4.57 -4.21
N ILE A 730 20.78 -3.45 -4.89
CA ILE A 730 20.54 -3.32 -6.33
C ILE A 730 21.75 -3.93 -7.05
N ASP A 731 21.58 -5.08 -7.66
CA ASP A 731 22.68 -5.77 -8.36
C ASP A 731 22.87 -5.23 -9.78
N LYS A 732 21.75 -4.90 -10.44
CA LYS A 732 21.75 -4.35 -11.79
C LYS A 732 20.50 -3.50 -12.03
N TYR A 733 20.70 -2.32 -12.64
CA TYR A 733 19.64 -1.48 -13.18
C TYR A 733 20.14 -0.80 -14.45
N THR A 734 19.69 -1.28 -15.62
CA THR A 734 20.18 -0.80 -16.92
C THR A 734 19.81 0.65 -17.18
N GLY A 735 18.59 1.06 -16.80
CA GLY A 735 18.13 2.44 -16.95
C GLY A 735 18.90 3.45 -16.08
N ARG A 736 19.46 2.98 -14.94
CA ARG A 736 20.21 3.84 -13.99
C ARG A 736 21.43 3.08 -13.43
N PRO A 737 22.45 2.78 -14.25
CA PRO A 737 23.56 1.90 -13.87
C PRO A 737 24.38 2.41 -12.68
N TYR A 738 24.37 3.71 -12.43
CA TYR A 738 25.03 4.36 -11.29
C TYR A 738 24.37 4.05 -9.94
N THR A 739 23.17 3.44 -9.91
CA THR A 739 22.48 3.05 -8.67
C THR A 739 22.89 1.67 -8.15
N LYS A 740 23.76 0.94 -8.88
CA LYS A 740 24.28 -0.37 -8.46
C LYS A 740 24.92 -0.29 -7.08
N GLY A 741 24.60 -1.24 -6.20
CA GLY A 741 25.07 -1.25 -4.82
C GLY A 741 24.18 -0.46 -3.87
N GLY A 742 23.22 0.32 -4.37
CA GLY A 742 22.19 1.00 -3.58
C GLY A 742 21.21 0.03 -2.92
N LYS A 743 20.39 0.54 -2.01
CA LYS A 743 19.34 -0.25 -1.33
C LYS A 743 18.10 -0.35 -2.21
N VAL A 744 17.40 -1.46 -2.10
CA VAL A 744 16.11 -1.64 -2.78
C VAL A 744 15.10 -0.64 -2.18
N PRO A 745 14.34 0.10 -3.01
CA PRO A 745 13.32 1.02 -2.53
C PRO A 745 12.25 0.33 -1.66
N TYR A 746 11.70 1.05 -0.67
CA TYR A 746 10.68 0.58 0.25
C TYR A 746 11.10 -0.61 1.14
N ALA A 747 12.38 -0.91 1.21
CA ALA A 747 12.96 -2.00 1.98
C ALA A 747 13.66 -1.43 3.24
N PRO A 748 12.97 -1.37 4.41
CA PRO A 748 13.58 -0.88 5.64
C PRO A 748 14.70 -1.80 6.10
N LYS A 749 15.75 -1.26 6.71
CA LYS A 749 16.88 -2.03 7.26
C LYS A 749 16.45 -3.02 8.33
N TYR A 750 15.41 -2.69 9.09
CA TYR A 750 14.81 -3.55 10.09
C TYR A 750 13.35 -3.17 10.35
N THR A 751 12.59 -4.12 10.85
CA THR A 751 11.30 -3.90 11.51
C THR A 751 11.32 -4.63 12.84
N ALA A 752 10.72 -4.05 13.87
CA ALA A 752 10.60 -4.70 15.17
C ALA A 752 9.27 -4.33 15.83
N ASN A 753 8.73 -5.26 16.61
CA ASN A 753 7.57 -5.02 17.44
C ASN A 753 7.74 -5.74 18.77
N ALA A 754 7.13 -5.23 19.82
CA ALA A 754 7.06 -5.86 21.12
C ALA A 754 5.84 -5.36 21.87
N GLY A 755 5.32 -6.16 22.78
CA GLY A 755 4.24 -5.70 23.63
C GLY A 755 3.93 -6.62 24.80
N VAL A 756 3.03 -6.12 25.64
CA VAL A 756 2.54 -6.81 26.84
C VAL A 756 1.02 -6.73 26.90
N ASP A 757 0.38 -7.85 27.12
CA ASP A 757 -1.04 -7.99 27.38
C ASP A 757 -1.25 -8.35 28.85
N LEU A 758 -2.13 -7.62 29.52
CA LEU A 758 -2.57 -7.88 30.88
C LEU A 758 -4.08 -8.21 30.87
N ALA A 759 -4.47 -9.28 31.56
CA ALA A 759 -5.89 -9.62 31.78
C ALA A 759 -6.03 -10.11 33.23
N VAL A 760 -6.47 -9.21 34.11
CA VAL A 760 -6.53 -9.44 35.55
C VAL A 760 -7.98 -9.44 36.03
N PRO A 761 -8.58 -10.58 36.38
CA PRO A 761 -9.92 -10.64 36.98
C PRO A 761 -9.96 -9.92 38.34
N PHE A 762 -11.00 -9.10 38.54
CA PHE A 762 -11.20 -8.42 39.83
C PHE A 762 -12.68 -8.44 40.19
N GLY A 763 -13.13 -9.36 41.03
CA GLY A 763 -14.50 -9.42 41.59
C GLY A 763 -15.67 -9.31 40.57
N ASN A 764 -16.80 -9.89 40.86
CA ASN A 764 -18.07 -9.73 40.09
C ASN A 764 -18.04 -10.02 38.59
N GLY A 765 -17.16 -10.95 38.14
CA GLY A 765 -17.07 -11.29 36.70
C GLY A 765 -16.39 -10.26 35.84
N LEU A 766 -15.76 -9.24 36.42
CA LEU A 766 -15.04 -8.19 35.70
C LEU A 766 -13.56 -8.56 35.53
N THR A 767 -12.98 -8.19 34.39
CA THR A 767 -11.55 -8.34 34.07
C THR A 767 -10.99 -6.99 33.64
N PHE A 768 -9.94 -6.56 34.33
CA PHE A 768 -9.10 -5.47 33.86
C PHE A 768 -8.26 -5.95 32.69
N VAL A 769 -8.27 -5.23 31.58
CA VAL A 769 -7.46 -5.53 30.41
C VAL A 769 -6.57 -4.33 30.07
N SER A 770 -5.33 -4.59 29.75
CA SER A 770 -4.42 -3.57 29.25
C SER A 770 -3.47 -4.16 28.23
N ARG A 771 -3.15 -3.38 27.20
CA ARG A 771 -2.15 -3.74 26.20
C ARG A 771 -1.29 -2.53 25.89
N LEU A 772 0.02 -2.75 25.83
CA LEU A 772 1.03 -1.80 25.38
C LEU A 772 1.76 -2.42 24.21
N ASP A 773 1.80 -1.73 23.07
CA ASP A 773 2.51 -2.16 21.86
C ASP A 773 3.55 -1.13 21.44
N LEU A 774 4.72 -1.61 21.09
CA LEU A 774 5.78 -0.87 20.41
C LEU A 774 5.96 -1.43 19.01
N SER A 775 6.00 -0.58 17.99
CA SER A 775 6.43 -0.93 16.64
C SER A 775 7.54 0.00 16.19
N ALA A 776 8.55 -0.53 15.50
CA ALA A 776 9.70 0.24 15.03
C ALA A 776 10.05 -0.15 13.59
N VAL A 777 10.40 0.85 12.78
CA VAL A 777 10.81 0.69 11.38
C VAL A 777 12.13 1.41 11.19
N GLY A 778 13.09 0.74 10.55
CA GLY A 778 14.42 1.27 10.27
C GLY A 778 14.45 2.29 9.14
N GLU A 779 15.60 2.88 8.93
CA GLU A 779 15.86 3.78 7.80
C GLU A 779 15.36 3.15 6.48
N THR A 780 14.68 3.94 5.65
CA THR A 780 14.04 3.46 4.41
C THR A 780 14.31 4.44 3.27
N TRP A 781 14.87 3.93 2.19
CA TRP A 781 14.95 4.61 0.91
C TRP A 781 13.71 4.31 0.06
N PHE A 782 13.26 5.29 -0.72
CA PHE A 782 12.03 5.17 -1.53
C PHE A 782 12.30 5.17 -3.04
N HIS A 783 13.58 5.38 -3.44
CA HIS A 783 13.96 5.43 -4.84
C HIS A 783 15.36 4.81 -5.04
N PRO A 784 15.70 4.27 -6.22
CA PRO A 784 17.06 3.79 -6.51
C PRO A 784 18.13 4.89 -6.45
N VAL A 785 17.80 6.13 -6.80
CA VAL A 785 18.68 7.30 -6.60
C VAL A 785 18.73 7.63 -5.11
N GLN A 786 19.91 7.53 -4.48
CA GLN A 786 20.06 7.59 -3.03
C GLN A 786 21.10 8.59 -2.54
N ASN A 787 22.30 8.55 -3.09
CA ASN A 787 23.41 9.43 -2.69
C ASN A 787 24.01 10.18 -3.88
N GLN A 788 23.33 10.13 -5.00
CA GLN A 788 23.83 10.71 -6.23
C GLN A 788 23.50 12.21 -6.29
N THR A 789 24.36 12.95 -6.97
CA THR A 789 24.09 14.30 -7.44
C THR A 789 23.76 14.22 -8.92
N LEU A 790 22.58 14.68 -9.28
CA LEU A 790 22.03 14.53 -10.62
C LEU A 790 21.54 15.87 -11.16
N PRO A 791 21.61 16.07 -12.46
CA PRO A 791 20.95 17.18 -13.12
C PRO A 791 19.42 17.10 -12.99
N ASN A 792 18.78 18.25 -13.04
CA ASN A 792 17.32 18.39 -12.90
C ASN A 792 16.78 19.57 -13.72
N LEU A 793 15.45 19.66 -13.82
CA LEU A 793 14.76 20.69 -14.61
C LEU A 793 15.03 22.12 -14.14
N PHE A 794 15.37 22.35 -12.86
CA PHE A 794 15.66 23.69 -12.36
C PHE A 794 16.93 24.28 -13.00
N GLY A 795 17.83 23.43 -13.48
CA GLY A 795 18.99 23.87 -14.24
C GLY A 795 18.64 24.60 -15.51
N LEU A 796 17.49 24.27 -16.12
CA LEU A 796 16.99 24.94 -17.33
C LEU A 796 16.46 26.33 -17.05
N PHE A 797 15.84 26.53 -15.88
CA PHE A 797 15.05 27.73 -15.59
C PHE A 797 15.79 28.70 -14.68
N ALA A 798 16.62 28.17 -13.76
CA ALA A 798 17.27 28.98 -12.74
C ALA A 798 18.80 28.93 -12.77
N GLY A 799 19.40 28.16 -13.67
CA GLY A 799 20.86 27.98 -13.75
C GLY A 799 21.45 27.10 -12.64
N PHE A 800 20.62 26.48 -11.79
CA PHE A 800 21.02 25.60 -10.70
C PHE A 800 20.73 24.15 -11.07
N GLY A 801 21.62 23.54 -11.86
CA GLY A 801 21.38 22.33 -12.58
C GLY A 801 21.47 21.04 -11.79
N GLN A 802 21.91 21.06 -10.53
CA GLN A 802 22.17 19.83 -9.79
C GLN A 802 21.37 19.73 -8.50
N GLY A 803 20.80 18.53 -8.29
CA GLY A 803 20.19 18.09 -7.04
C GLY A 803 20.98 16.95 -6.41
N THR A 804 21.10 16.94 -5.08
CA THR A 804 21.76 15.88 -4.30
C THR A 804 20.73 15.16 -3.43
N PHE A 805 20.65 13.82 -3.56
CA PHE A 805 19.56 13.00 -3.03
C PHE A 805 19.94 12.19 -1.78
N ASP A 806 21.01 12.53 -1.08
CA ASP A 806 21.51 11.83 0.11
C ASP A 806 20.58 11.95 1.34
N LYS A 807 19.70 12.96 1.36
CA LYS A 807 18.71 13.19 2.44
C LYS A 807 17.32 12.64 2.13
N GLN A 808 17.06 12.20 0.90
CA GLN A 808 15.73 11.80 0.44
C GLN A 808 15.35 10.37 0.89
N LYS A 809 15.39 10.18 2.22
CA LYS A 809 15.08 8.92 2.92
C LYS A 809 14.31 9.21 4.20
N ARG A 810 13.55 8.23 4.66
CA ARG A 810 12.89 8.30 5.95
C ARG A 810 13.81 7.83 7.06
N ASP A 811 13.92 8.62 8.11
CA ASP A 811 14.64 8.27 9.33
C ASP A 811 13.94 7.12 10.09
N PRO A 812 14.68 6.35 10.91
CA PRO A 812 14.07 5.36 11.79
C PRO A 812 13.06 5.99 12.75
N TYR A 813 11.95 5.28 12.96
CA TYR A 813 10.95 5.71 13.93
C TYR A 813 10.40 4.55 14.73
N ALA A 814 9.82 4.87 15.90
CA ALA A 814 9.09 3.92 16.74
C ALA A 814 7.79 4.54 17.26
N ILE A 815 6.74 3.74 17.28
CA ILE A 815 5.39 4.14 17.69
C ILE A 815 4.97 3.28 18.88
N LEU A 816 4.45 3.94 19.91
CA LEU A 816 3.92 3.31 21.11
C LEU A 816 2.39 3.48 21.13
N ASN A 817 1.65 2.38 21.32
CA ASN A 817 0.20 2.37 21.47
C ASN A 817 -0.18 1.80 22.83
N LEU A 818 -1.27 2.31 23.41
CA LEU A 818 -1.79 1.88 24.70
C LEU A 818 -3.31 1.65 24.62
N ARG A 819 -3.76 0.55 25.20
CA ARG A 819 -5.17 0.24 25.43
C ARG A 819 -5.36 -0.15 26.89
N VAL A 820 -6.39 0.39 27.54
CA VAL A 820 -6.73 0.09 28.93
C VAL A 820 -8.24 0.00 29.06
N GLY A 821 -8.73 -1.05 29.68
CA GLY A 821 -10.17 -1.23 29.77
C GLY A 821 -10.64 -2.22 30.82
N VAL A 822 -11.94 -2.40 30.81
CA VAL A 822 -12.64 -3.39 31.66
C VAL A 822 -13.59 -4.17 30.78
N THR A 823 -13.61 -5.49 30.96
CA THR A 823 -14.56 -6.38 30.28
C THR A 823 -15.36 -7.16 31.31
N GLY A 824 -16.65 -7.27 31.08
CA GLY A 824 -17.56 -8.21 31.76
C GLY A 824 -17.97 -9.32 30.79
N ASP A 825 -18.94 -10.17 31.20
CA ASP A 825 -19.37 -11.33 30.40
C ASP A 825 -19.95 -10.92 29.04
N LYS A 826 -20.71 -9.83 28.98
CA LYS A 826 -21.43 -9.39 27.80
C LYS A 826 -21.00 -8.02 27.26
N TRP A 827 -20.17 -7.29 27.96
CA TRP A 827 -19.78 -5.93 27.59
C TRP A 827 -18.30 -5.66 27.80
N GLY A 828 -17.78 -4.65 27.14
CA GLY A 828 -16.45 -4.13 27.34
C GLY A 828 -16.38 -2.63 27.09
N ALA A 829 -15.50 -1.96 27.84
CA ALA A 829 -15.16 -0.57 27.65
C ALA A 829 -13.64 -0.43 27.67
N THR A 830 -13.05 0.12 26.59
CA THR A 830 -11.60 0.24 26.42
C THR A 830 -11.23 1.62 25.95
N ALA A 831 -10.47 2.36 26.74
CA ALA A 831 -9.81 3.59 26.31
C ALA A 831 -8.51 3.23 25.57
N TRP A 832 -8.19 3.97 24.52
CA TRP A 832 -7.00 3.72 23.74
C TRP A 832 -6.30 5.02 23.31
N SER A 833 -5.00 4.91 23.08
CA SER A 833 -4.20 5.92 22.40
C SER A 833 -3.28 5.25 21.38
N ARG A 834 -3.31 5.74 20.13
CA ARG A 834 -2.35 5.42 19.08
C ARG A 834 -1.30 6.52 19.02
N ASN A 835 -0.05 6.15 18.75
CA ASN A 835 1.08 7.07 18.78
C ASN A 835 1.13 7.89 20.07
N LEU A 836 1.13 7.20 21.22
CA LEU A 836 1.04 7.80 22.57
C LEU A 836 2.07 8.90 22.82
N THR A 837 3.27 8.75 22.26
CA THR A 837 4.39 9.69 22.39
C THR A 837 4.33 10.86 21.42
N ASP A 838 3.33 10.92 20.56
CA ASP A 838 3.17 11.93 19.51
C ASP A 838 4.41 12.05 18.59
N LYS A 839 4.93 10.90 18.18
CA LYS A 839 6.11 10.85 17.31
C LYS A 839 5.76 11.34 15.90
N HIS A 840 6.42 12.40 15.44
CA HIS A 840 6.35 12.84 14.05
C HIS A 840 7.31 12.02 13.19
N TYR A 841 6.84 11.57 12.05
CA TYR A 841 7.63 10.83 11.05
C TYR A 841 6.95 10.93 9.68
N LEU A 842 7.72 10.75 8.63
CA LEU A 842 7.17 10.75 7.26
C LEU A 842 6.44 9.44 6.99
N ALA A 843 5.20 9.54 6.51
CA ALA A 843 4.48 8.39 5.97
C ALA A 843 5.14 7.94 4.67
N GLU A 844 5.41 8.87 3.76
CA GLU A 844 5.93 8.60 2.42
C GLU A 844 6.89 9.68 1.95
N ILE A 845 7.88 9.25 1.15
CA ILE A 845 8.72 10.12 0.33
C ILE A 845 8.65 9.57 -1.10
N ILE A 846 8.34 10.42 -2.07
CA ILE A 846 8.32 10.06 -3.48
C ILE A 846 9.38 10.92 -4.18
N PRO A 847 10.62 10.46 -4.31
CA PRO A 847 11.65 11.18 -5.04
C PRO A 847 11.28 11.31 -6.53
N ALA A 848 11.46 12.52 -7.03
CA ALA A 848 11.37 12.86 -8.44
C ALA A 848 12.69 13.54 -8.84
N PRO A 849 13.75 12.75 -9.08
CA PRO A 849 15.11 13.28 -9.30
C PRO A 849 15.20 14.26 -10.45
N GLU A 850 14.49 14.03 -11.52
CA GLU A 850 14.42 14.88 -12.69
C GLU A 850 13.76 16.25 -12.39
N PHE A 851 12.86 16.26 -11.41
CA PHE A 851 12.26 17.50 -10.89
C PHE A 851 13.19 18.25 -9.92
N GLY A 852 14.11 17.57 -9.25
CA GLY A 852 15.05 18.17 -8.30
C GLY A 852 14.58 18.16 -6.84
N GLY A 853 13.70 17.24 -6.49
CA GLY A 853 13.15 17.12 -5.14
C GLY A 853 12.34 15.85 -4.94
N SER A 854 11.50 15.86 -3.90
CA SER A 854 10.59 14.77 -3.56
C SER A 854 9.22 15.32 -3.17
N PHE A 855 8.18 14.54 -3.40
CA PHE A 855 6.86 14.75 -2.82
C PHE A 855 6.78 13.96 -1.52
N ILE A 856 6.33 14.60 -0.46
CA ILE A 856 6.34 14.03 0.87
C ILE A 856 4.97 14.13 1.53
N HIS A 857 4.67 13.14 2.37
CA HIS A 857 3.44 13.09 3.14
C HIS A 857 3.74 12.81 4.60
N ASP A 858 3.07 13.55 5.51
CA ASP A 858 3.21 13.36 6.95
C ASP A 858 2.41 12.15 7.43
N ALA A 859 2.89 11.51 8.48
CA ALA A 859 2.17 10.42 9.12
C ALA A 859 1.21 10.96 10.21
N PRO A 860 0.12 10.23 10.51
CA PRO A 860 -0.79 10.63 11.57
C PRO A 860 -0.07 10.73 12.93
N GLY A 861 -0.29 11.82 13.64
CA GLY A 861 0.16 12.06 15.01
C GLY A 861 -0.65 11.25 16.03
N ARG A 862 -0.63 11.70 17.28
CA ARG A 862 -1.35 11.03 18.36
C ARG A 862 -2.86 11.13 18.19
N SER A 863 -3.54 9.97 18.38
CA SER A 863 -4.99 9.91 18.49
C SER A 863 -5.40 9.09 19.72
N TYR A 864 -6.61 9.33 20.23
CA TYR A 864 -7.15 8.63 21.39
C TYR A 864 -8.68 8.52 21.31
N GLY A 865 -9.21 7.55 22.02
CA GLY A 865 -10.66 7.31 22.01
C GLY A 865 -11.11 6.28 23.04
N LEU A 866 -12.41 6.01 22.99
CA LEU A 866 -13.10 5.02 23.82
C LEU A 866 -13.90 4.09 22.91
N ASP A 867 -13.71 2.79 23.11
CA ASP A 867 -14.47 1.72 22.46
C ASP A 867 -15.45 1.12 23.49
N LEU A 868 -16.68 0.95 23.09
CA LEU A 868 -17.73 0.25 23.84
C LEU A 868 -18.24 -0.89 22.98
N ASN A 869 -18.40 -2.08 23.57
CA ASN A 869 -18.99 -3.22 22.89
C ASN A 869 -19.96 -3.97 23.80
N TYR A 870 -21.00 -4.53 23.21
CA TYR A 870 -21.99 -5.35 23.92
C TYR A 870 -22.35 -6.57 23.06
N ARG A 871 -22.47 -7.73 23.75
CA ARG A 871 -22.81 -9.02 23.16
C ARG A 871 -24.11 -9.54 23.81
N PHE A 872 -25.06 -9.93 22.98
CA PHE A 872 -26.37 -10.44 23.42
C PHE A 872 -26.35 -11.94 23.66
#